data_c8b9aa74fdc7e163c534cd6bc2332b95
#
_entry.id   c8b9aa74fdc7e163c534cd6bc2332b95
#
_cell.length_a   1.000
_cell.length_b   1.000
_cell.length_c   1.000
_cell.angle_alpha   90.00
_cell.angle_beta   90.00
_cell.angle_gamma   90.00
#
_symmetry.space_group_name_H-M   'P 1'
#
loop_
_entity.id
_entity.type
_entity.pdbx_description
1 polymer ?
#
loop_
_entity_poly.entity_id
_entity_poly.type
_entity_poly.pdbx_seq_one_letter_code
_entity_poly.pdbx_strand_id
1 'polypeptide(L)'
;MSTACPVSREAAEFDPFGDGYQQDPPGYVAWSRESEPVFWSPKLGYWVVTRYEDIKAVFRDNLTFSPSVALEKITPTSREADDVLASYDYGMNRTLVNEDEPAHMERRRALMEPFAPEHLAHHEPMVRALVREYVDRFVDDGRAELVNQMFWEIPLTVALEFLGVPDDDKPTLREYSVAHTVNTWGRPAPEEQVAVAHAVGNFWQYAGGVLERMRRQPDDEGWMQYGIRAQRELPEVVTDSYLHSMMMAGIVAAHETTANGIANAVKLLLENREIWEQVCADPSLIPNAVEECLRHNGSQAAWRRIATKDTEIGRVPIPEGARILMVSSSGNHDPRRFEDPELVDVRRDDAADHLTFGYGAHQCLGKNLARMEMQIFLEELTSRLPHMRLAEQDFSYVPNTSFRGPEHLWVEWDPQANPERSDPAVLQRRAEVNIGEPTTEHHSRPMRVERVVDAAEGIRHITLVSADGTALPAFTAGSHIDVECGDGIVRQYSLCGTPPAPVQPEGCPVPHAPRPERYEIAVLREDESRGGSAWVHDHVREGEVLTVRGPRNHFRLPDGAQRYVFVAGGIGITPIRAMAAQARRDGVPYEIHYLGRARGGMAFVDELEREHGEHLHVHCSSEGGRADLRALMRDLDEQGRAGAVHVYACGPQRMIDDLTAGSTDWPEDTVVFEHFSSALGELDPEQEHEFTVHLEDSDVDLVVPRDQTLLQVLRDSGRQIPSNCQEGLCGTCEIPVLDGAIDHRDVVLSASERREGDRMMSCCSRATGERLVLGL
;
A
#
# COMPACT_ATOMS: atom_id res chain seq x y z
N MET A 1 19.58 -1.91 -36.25
CA MET A 1 19.94 -0.57 -35.73
C MET A 1 18.78 -0.16 -34.84
N SER A 2 18.97 -0.28 -33.54
CA SER A 2 17.99 0.15 -32.53
C SER A 2 17.89 1.66 -32.60
N THR A 3 16.73 2.19 -32.96
CA THR A 3 16.39 3.58 -32.71
C THR A 3 16.17 3.67 -31.19
N ALA A 4 17.27 3.98 -30.45
CA ALA A 4 17.13 4.32 -29.04
C ALA A 4 16.13 5.49 -28.95
N CYS A 5 15.08 5.27 -28.17
CA CYS A 5 14.18 6.35 -27.78
C CYS A 5 15.04 7.47 -27.18
N PRO A 6 14.89 8.73 -27.59
CA PRO A 6 15.69 9.82 -27.03
C PRO A 6 15.42 9.85 -25.51
N VAL A 7 16.48 9.72 -24.70
CA VAL A 7 16.40 9.85 -23.25
C VAL A 7 15.97 11.28 -22.93
N SER A 8 14.92 11.47 -22.13
CA SER A 8 14.48 12.79 -21.70
C SER A 8 15.58 13.51 -20.91
N ARG A 9 15.47 14.83 -20.78
CA ARG A 9 16.43 15.60 -20.01
C ARG A 9 16.41 15.19 -18.54
N GLU A 10 15.23 15.00 -18.00
CA GLU A 10 14.97 14.62 -16.61
C GLU A 10 15.57 13.22 -16.33
N ALA A 11 15.34 12.25 -17.22
CA ALA A 11 15.94 10.92 -17.12
C ALA A 11 17.48 10.95 -17.21
N ALA A 12 18.02 11.81 -18.05
CA ALA A 12 19.49 12.01 -18.17
C ALA A 12 20.11 12.69 -16.94
N GLU A 13 19.35 13.52 -16.24
CA GLU A 13 19.79 14.25 -15.05
C GLU A 13 19.52 13.46 -13.75
N PHE A 14 18.70 12.40 -13.76
CA PHE A 14 18.36 11.60 -12.59
C PHE A 14 19.60 11.14 -11.84
N ASP A 15 19.71 11.51 -10.58
CA ASP A 15 20.79 11.10 -9.66
C ASP A 15 20.24 10.75 -8.27
N PRO A 16 20.09 9.46 -7.93
CA PRO A 16 19.55 9.05 -6.64
C PRO A 16 20.49 9.32 -5.45
N PHE A 17 21.72 9.76 -5.70
CA PHE A 17 22.66 10.16 -4.65
C PHE A 17 22.68 11.67 -4.41
N GLY A 18 21.98 12.45 -5.24
CA GLY A 18 21.89 13.89 -5.10
C GLY A 18 20.92 14.32 -4.00
N ASP A 19 21.16 15.50 -3.43
CA ASP A 19 20.37 16.04 -2.30
C ASP A 19 18.88 16.08 -2.61
N GLY A 20 18.47 16.43 -3.84
CA GLY A 20 17.05 16.48 -4.21
C GLY A 20 16.33 15.14 -4.02
N TYR A 21 16.96 14.02 -4.45
CA TYR A 21 16.40 12.70 -4.23
C TYR A 21 16.46 12.31 -2.75
N GLN A 22 17.59 12.59 -2.07
CA GLN A 22 17.73 12.21 -0.66
C GLN A 22 16.74 12.95 0.26
N GLN A 23 16.40 14.19 -0.06
CA GLN A 23 15.42 14.96 0.71
C GLN A 23 13.98 14.51 0.45
N ASP A 24 13.61 14.23 -0.81
CA ASP A 24 12.24 13.88 -1.20
C ASP A 24 12.24 12.93 -2.42
N PRO A 25 12.48 11.63 -2.23
CA PRO A 25 12.51 10.67 -3.33
C PRO A 25 11.22 10.65 -4.17
N PRO A 26 10.00 10.58 -3.60
CA PRO A 26 8.77 10.54 -4.39
C PRO A 26 8.50 11.83 -5.17
N GLY A 27 8.76 13.00 -4.58
CA GLY A 27 8.62 14.29 -5.25
C GLY A 27 9.68 14.50 -6.34
N TYR A 28 10.91 14.05 -6.12
CA TYR A 28 11.99 14.14 -7.09
C TYR A 28 11.69 13.39 -8.40
N VAL A 29 10.97 12.27 -8.35
CA VAL A 29 10.58 11.49 -9.53
C VAL A 29 9.10 11.65 -9.91
N ALA A 30 8.37 12.62 -9.35
CA ALA A 30 6.94 12.82 -9.62
C ALA A 30 6.65 13.05 -11.12
N TRP A 31 7.53 13.77 -11.82
CA TRP A 31 7.44 13.95 -13.27
C TRP A 31 7.38 12.64 -14.05
N SER A 32 8.12 11.63 -13.57
CA SER A 32 8.20 10.33 -14.23
C SER A 32 6.87 9.59 -14.13
N ARG A 33 6.22 9.56 -12.96
CA ARG A 33 4.90 8.92 -12.81
C ARG A 33 3.89 9.40 -13.85
N GLU A 34 3.95 10.69 -14.23
CA GLU A 34 3.01 11.28 -15.17
C GLU A 34 3.40 11.06 -16.63
N SER A 35 4.67 11.26 -16.98
CA SER A 35 5.10 11.36 -18.38
C SER A 35 5.94 10.18 -18.88
N GLU A 36 6.77 9.59 -18.04
CA GLU A 36 7.74 8.55 -18.43
C GLU A 36 7.94 7.54 -17.29
N PRO A 37 6.91 6.72 -16.95
CA PRO A 37 6.91 5.89 -15.73
C PRO A 37 8.00 4.83 -15.69
N VAL A 38 8.55 4.47 -16.85
CA VAL A 38 9.70 3.59 -17.00
C VAL A 38 10.72 4.28 -17.88
N PHE A 39 11.87 4.65 -17.34
CA PHE A 39 12.90 5.38 -18.08
C PHE A 39 14.31 4.82 -17.86
N TRP A 40 15.18 5.03 -18.84
CA TRP A 40 16.59 4.69 -18.72
C TRP A 40 17.39 5.82 -18.10
N SER A 41 18.10 5.58 -17.00
CA SER A 41 19.04 6.52 -16.39
C SER A 41 20.46 6.24 -16.86
N PRO A 42 21.05 7.05 -17.72
CA PRO A 42 22.42 6.84 -18.20
C PRO A 42 23.49 7.05 -17.10
N LYS A 43 23.21 7.91 -16.11
CA LYS A 43 24.11 8.14 -14.98
C LYS A 43 24.21 6.91 -14.07
N LEU A 44 23.08 6.25 -13.83
CA LEU A 44 23.02 5.10 -12.95
C LEU A 44 23.28 3.79 -13.69
N GLY A 45 22.94 3.71 -14.97
CA GLY A 45 22.98 2.48 -15.77
C GLY A 45 21.85 1.52 -15.41
N TYR A 46 20.69 2.05 -15.05
CA TYR A 46 19.49 1.30 -14.65
C TYR A 46 18.24 1.80 -15.39
N TRP A 47 17.32 0.90 -15.62
CA TRP A 47 15.93 1.26 -15.87
C TRP A 47 15.27 1.63 -14.54
N VAL A 48 14.57 2.75 -14.49
CA VAL A 48 13.90 3.25 -13.28
C VAL A 48 12.40 3.12 -13.47
N VAL A 49 11.72 2.54 -12.48
CA VAL A 49 10.27 2.28 -12.49
C VAL A 49 9.63 3.03 -11.34
N THR A 50 8.55 3.79 -11.59
CA THR A 50 7.99 4.77 -10.64
C THR A 50 6.50 4.64 -10.36
N ARG A 51 5.69 3.94 -11.19
CA ARG A 51 4.26 3.69 -10.95
C ARG A 51 4.05 2.48 -10.07
N TYR A 52 3.02 2.53 -9.25
CA TYR A 52 2.67 1.48 -8.29
C TYR A 52 2.48 0.11 -8.95
N GLU A 53 1.62 0.00 -9.95
CA GLU A 53 1.31 -1.29 -10.58
C GLU A 53 2.51 -1.86 -11.34
N ASP A 54 3.31 -1.01 -12.01
CA ASP A 54 4.52 -1.46 -12.68
C ASP A 54 5.56 -2.01 -11.68
N ILE A 55 5.75 -1.35 -10.52
CA ILE A 55 6.63 -1.80 -9.45
C ILE A 55 6.12 -3.11 -8.84
N LYS A 56 4.81 -3.18 -8.56
CA LYS A 56 4.16 -4.37 -8.00
C LYS A 56 4.30 -5.57 -8.94
N ALA A 57 4.12 -5.37 -10.25
CA ALA A 57 4.31 -6.39 -11.27
C ALA A 57 5.76 -6.92 -11.30
N VAL A 58 6.76 -6.03 -11.22
CA VAL A 58 8.17 -6.43 -11.16
C VAL A 58 8.50 -7.20 -9.87
N PHE A 59 7.94 -6.82 -8.72
CA PHE A 59 8.12 -7.56 -7.47
C PHE A 59 7.52 -8.96 -7.53
N ARG A 60 6.36 -9.11 -8.16
CA ARG A 60 5.61 -10.36 -8.24
C ARG A 60 6.27 -11.39 -9.14
N ASP A 61 6.72 -10.98 -10.34
CA ASP A 61 7.36 -11.88 -11.30
C ASP A 61 8.87 -12.01 -11.02
N ASN A 62 9.22 -12.70 -9.94
CA ASN A 62 10.61 -12.92 -9.53
C ASN A 62 11.37 -13.89 -10.45
N LEU A 63 10.69 -14.60 -11.35
CA LEU A 63 11.32 -15.45 -12.36
C LEU A 63 11.85 -14.62 -13.54
N THR A 64 11.08 -13.64 -14.00
CA THR A 64 11.49 -12.72 -15.06
C THR A 64 12.39 -11.59 -14.51
N PHE A 65 12.11 -11.13 -13.28
CA PHE A 65 12.84 -10.05 -12.63
C PHE A 65 13.58 -10.57 -11.39
N SER A 66 14.72 -11.18 -11.60
CA SER A 66 15.52 -11.82 -10.55
C SER A 66 16.00 -10.82 -9.48
N PRO A 67 15.91 -11.18 -8.19
CA PRO A 67 16.45 -10.38 -7.09
C PRO A 67 17.96 -10.45 -6.95
N SER A 68 18.67 -11.26 -7.74
CA SER A 68 20.10 -11.60 -7.58
C SER A 68 21.02 -10.39 -7.42
N VAL A 69 20.64 -9.23 -7.99
CA VAL A 69 21.41 -7.98 -7.90
C VAL A 69 21.07 -7.10 -6.69
N ALA A 70 20.12 -7.51 -5.84
CA ALA A 70 19.63 -6.67 -4.73
C ALA A 70 20.75 -6.31 -3.73
N LEU A 71 21.69 -7.21 -3.48
CA LEU A 71 22.84 -6.99 -2.60
C LEU A 71 24.18 -6.78 -3.36
N GLU A 72 24.15 -6.63 -4.68
CA GLU A 72 25.36 -6.24 -5.41
C GLU A 72 25.72 -4.79 -5.12
N LYS A 73 27.00 -4.48 -5.11
CA LYS A 73 27.49 -3.10 -4.97
C LYS A 73 27.01 -2.24 -6.16
N ILE A 74 26.39 -1.13 -5.88
CA ILE A 74 25.92 -0.22 -6.95
C ILE A 74 27.06 0.64 -7.49
N THR A 75 28.03 0.95 -6.66
CA THR A 75 29.24 1.67 -7.05
C THR A 75 30.41 0.70 -7.18
N PRO A 76 31.14 0.69 -8.30
CA PRO A 76 32.33 -0.11 -8.44
C PRO A 76 33.37 0.21 -7.36
N THR A 77 33.95 -0.85 -6.76
CA THR A 77 34.99 -0.69 -5.75
C THR A 77 36.40 -0.61 -6.38
N SER A 78 37.28 0.04 -5.68
CA SER A 78 38.71 0.03 -6.00
C SER A 78 39.29 -1.35 -5.77
N ARG A 79 40.35 -1.71 -6.53
CA ARG A 79 41.09 -2.95 -6.33
C ARG A 79 41.61 -3.09 -4.89
N GLU A 80 42.04 -1.98 -4.28
CA GLU A 80 42.55 -1.96 -2.90
C GLU A 80 41.45 -2.36 -1.89
N ALA A 81 40.23 -1.86 -2.05
CA ALA A 81 39.09 -2.25 -1.22
C ALA A 81 38.69 -3.72 -1.42
N ASP A 82 38.78 -4.24 -2.66
CA ASP A 82 38.50 -5.65 -2.94
C ASP A 82 39.60 -6.56 -2.37
N ASP A 83 40.88 -6.15 -2.43
CA ASP A 83 42.02 -6.87 -1.80
C ASP A 83 41.84 -6.90 -0.25
N VAL A 84 41.33 -5.82 0.36
CA VAL A 84 40.97 -5.78 1.79
C VAL A 84 39.90 -6.80 2.12
N LEU A 85 38.78 -6.83 1.40
CA LEU A 85 37.69 -7.79 1.66
C LEU A 85 38.20 -9.24 1.48
N ALA A 86 39.02 -9.50 0.47
CA ALA A 86 39.62 -10.82 0.26
C ALA A 86 40.51 -11.25 1.44
N SER A 87 41.17 -10.28 2.12
CA SER A 87 42.01 -10.59 3.31
C SER A 87 41.21 -11.07 4.52
N TYR A 88 39.88 -10.82 4.55
CA TYR A 88 38.96 -11.30 5.56
C TYR A 88 38.25 -12.60 5.17
N ASP A 89 38.62 -13.24 4.07
CA ASP A 89 37.87 -14.35 3.46
C ASP A 89 36.37 -14.02 3.26
N TYR A 90 36.08 -12.73 2.95
CA TYR A 90 34.72 -12.27 2.73
C TYR A 90 34.11 -12.96 1.51
N GLY A 91 33.01 -13.68 1.73
CA GLY A 91 32.34 -14.46 0.69
C GLY A 91 30.87 -14.67 1.02
N MET A 92 30.12 -13.57 1.06
CA MET A 92 28.68 -13.62 1.34
C MET A 92 27.95 -14.37 0.22
N ASN A 93 27.23 -15.42 0.58
CA ASN A 93 26.33 -16.13 -0.31
C ASN A 93 25.06 -15.31 -0.56
N ARG A 94 24.25 -15.76 -1.51
CA ARG A 94 22.87 -15.30 -1.61
C ARG A 94 22.10 -15.63 -0.34
N THR A 95 21.17 -14.78 0.02
CA THR A 95 20.32 -14.88 1.21
C THR A 95 18.85 -14.79 0.79
N LEU A 96 17.89 -14.86 1.73
CA LEU A 96 16.47 -14.69 1.44
C LEU A 96 16.14 -13.41 0.66
N VAL A 97 17.03 -12.41 0.66
CA VAL A 97 16.83 -11.12 -0.01
C VAL A 97 17.10 -11.19 -1.51
N ASN A 98 18.11 -11.97 -1.93
CA ASN A 98 18.65 -11.96 -3.30
C ASN A 98 18.84 -13.34 -3.91
N GLU A 99 18.13 -14.35 -3.41
CA GLU A 99 18.18 -15.69 -3.96
C GLU A 99 17.05 -15.92 -4.97
N ASP A 100 17.36 -16.67 -6.02
CA ASP A 100 16.38 -17.05 -7.05
C ASP A 100 15.63 -18.33 -6.65
N GLU A 101 14.46 -18.55 -7.23
CA GLU A 101 13.69 -19.79 -7.10
C GLU A 101 14.37 -20.97 -7.81
N PRO A 102 14.21 -22.22 -7.35
CA PRO A 102 13.36 -22.65 -6.22
C PRO A 102 14.07 -22.56 -4.85
N ALA A 103 15.38 -22.30 -4.81
CA ALA A 103 16.18 -22.32 -3.58
C ALA A 103 15.71 -21.28 -2.56
N HIS A 104 15.22 -20.12 -3.02
CA HIS A 104 14.67 -19.09 -2.16
C HIS A 104 13.50 -19.61 -1.31
N MET A 105 12.48 -20.18 -1.95
CA MET A 105 11.29 -20.60 -1.23
C MET A 105 11.53 -21.82 -0.33
N GLU A 106 12.40 -22.76 -0.74
CA GLU A 106 12.82 -23.87 0.10
C GLU A 106 13.46 -23.39 1.42
N ARG A 107 14.35 -22.39 1.33
CA ARG A 107 15.02 -21.79 2.49
C ARG A 107 14.09 -20.90 3.31
N ARG A 108 13.22 -20.16 2.64
CA ARG A 108 12.23 -19.32 3.31
C ARG A 108 11.32 -20.16 4.20
N ARG A 109 10.74 -21.24 3.67
CA ARG A 109 9.90 -22.17 4.44
C ARG A 109 10.64 -22.80 5.63
N ALA A 110 11.92 -23.15 5.44
CA ALA A 110 12.73 -23.74 6.51
C ALA A 110 13.05 -22.75 7.65
N LEU A 111 12.89 -21.44 7.45
CA LEU A 111 13.35 -20.41 8.40
C LEU A 111 12.26 -19.42 8.86
N MET A 112 11.05 -19.47 8.33
CA MET A 112 10.06 -18.41 8.52
C MET A 112 9.19 -18.56 9.78
N GLU A 113 9.06 -19.76 10.34
CA GLU A 113 8.16 -20.03 11.48
C GLU A 113 8.31 -19.06 12.66
N PRO A 114 9.54 -18.65 13.10
CA PRO A 114 9.69 -17.72 14.21
C PRO A 114 9.14 -16.31 13.97
N PHE A 115 8.80 -15.96 12.70
CA PHE A 115 8.19 -14.67 12.34
C PHE A 115 6.66 -14.69 12.36
N ALA A 116 6.05 -15.83 12.66
CA ALA A 116 4.59 -15.92 12.80
C ALA A 116 4.11 -15.04 13.99
N PRO A 117 2.95 -14.39 13.89
CA PRO A 117 2.45 -13.47 14.91
C PRO A 117 2.43 -14.09 16.32
N GLU A 118 2.04 -15.34 16.45
CA GLU A 118 2.00 -16.08 17.72
C GLU A 118 3.38 -16.24 18.36
N HIS A 119 4.44 -16.38 17.57
CA HIS A 119 5.81 -16.45 18.05
C HIS A 119 6.40 -15.07 18.35
N LEU A 120 5.97 -14.03 17.65
CA LEU A 120 6.43 -12.65 17.89
C LEU A 120 5.81 -12.05 19.16
N ALA A 121 4.59 -12.43 19.53
CA ALA A 121 3.86 -11.85 20.66
C ALA A 121 4.63 -11.95 21.99
N HIS A 122 5.48 -12.97 22.19
CA HIS A 122 6.26 -13.09 23.43
C HIS A 122 7.39 -12.05 23.56
N HIS A 123 7.82 -11.40 22.47
CA HIS A 123 8.82 -10.33 22.49
C HIS A 123 8.23 -8.97 22.91
N GLU A 124 6.92 -8.77 22.76
CA GLU A 124 6.25 -7.49 23.09
C GLU A 124 6.60 -6.94 24.47
N PRO A 125 6.54 -7.71 25.58
CA PRO A 125 6.87 -7.19 26.90
C PRO A 125 8.31 -6.68 27.03
N MET A 126 9.26 -7.32 26.37
CA MET A 126 10.68 -6.91 26.36
C MET A 126 10.83 -5.60 25.58
N VAL A 127 10.24 -5.50 24.39
CA VAL A 127 10.28 -4.27 23.57
C VAL A 127 9.67 -3.10 24.34
N ARG A 128 8.51 -3.27 24.99
CA ARG A 128 7.88 -2.25 25.84
C ARG A 128 8.76 -1.80 26.99
N ALA A 129 9.36 -2.75 27.70
CA ALA A 129 10.25 -2.42 28.80
C ALA A 129 11.45 -1.59 28.33
N LEU A 130 12.02 -1.98 27.19
CA LEU A 130 13.18 -1.31 26.61
C LEU A 130 12.83 0.12 26.14
N VAL A 131 11.75 0.29 25.37
CA VAL A 131 11.30 1.61 24.89
C VAL A 131 11.05 2.55 26.09
N ARG A 132 10.38 2.06 27.13
CA ARG A 132 10.12 2.82 28.36
C ARG A 132 11.40 3.24 29.06
N GLU A 133 12.34 2.32 29.25
CA GLU A 133 13.63 2.61 29.88
C GLU A 133 14.36 3.74 29.15
N TYR A 134 14.33 3.73 27.81
CA TYR A 134 15.00 4.78 27.04
C TYR A 134 14.28 6.12 27.13
N VAL A 135 12.95 6.17 27.14
CA VAL A 135 12.20 7.41 27.39
C VAL A 135 12.48 7.94 28.80
N ASP A 136 12.58 7.09 29.81
CA ASP A 136 12.93 7.47 31.21
C ASP A 136 14.28 8.20 31.31
N ARG A 137 15.20 7.95 30.39
CA ARG A 137 16.54 8.60 30.41
C ARG A 137 16.50 10.08 30.06
N PHE A 138 15.51 10.55 29.31
CA PHE A 138 15.46 11.94 28.82
C PHE A 138 14.12 12.65 29.06
N VAL A 139 13.10 11.99 29.59
CA VAL A 139 11.73 12.53 29.73
C VAL A 139 11.68 13.84 30.52
N ASP A 140 12.62 14.06 31.43
CA ASP A 140 12.75 15.25 32.25
C ASP A 140 13.67 16.33 31.67
N ASP A 141 14.36 16.08 30.56
CA ASP A 141 15.37 16.99 30.01
C ASP A 141 14.78 18.13 29.17
N GLY A 142 13.55 17.96 28.66
CA GLY A 142 12.86 18.94 27.82
C GLY A 142 13.39 19.03 26.39
N ARG A 143 14.42 18.26 26.04
CA ARG A 143 15.02 18.16 24.71
C ARG A 143 15.75 16.84 24.56
N ALA A 144 15.62 16.19 23.39
CA ALA A 144 16.35 14.96 23.08
C ALA A 144 16.70 14.87 21.59
N GLU A 145 17.74 14.10 21.29
CA GLU A 145 18.09 13.68 19.94
C GLU A 145 17.69 12.21 19.78
N LEU A 146 16.52 11.95 19.20
CA LEU A 146 15.88 10.63 19.28
C LEU A 146 16.59 9.55 18.48
N VAL A 147 17.23 9.88 17.33
CA VAL A 147 17.89 8.89 16.48
C VAL A 147 19.01 8.19 17.24
N ASN A 148 19.96 8.95 17.80
CA ASN A 148 21.13 8.38 18.47
C ASN A 148 20.85 7.96 19.92
N GLN A 149 19.88 8.60 20.59
CA GLN A 149 19.58 8.27 21.99
C GLN A 149 18.61 7.09 22.13
N MET A 150 17.85 6.74 21.06
CA MET A 150 16.78 5.77 21.19
C MET A 150 16.58 4.90 19.94
N PHE A 151 16.36 5.51 18.76
CA PHE A 151 15.86 4.78 17.60
C PHE A 151 16.88 3.83 16.97
N TRP A 152 18.17 4.08 17.11
CA TRP A 152 19.21 3.15 16.68
C TRP A 152 19.47 2.04 17.69
N GLU A 153 19.43 2.35 18.98
CA GLU A 153 19.82 1.40 20.04
C GLU A 153 18.76 0.32 20.26
N ILE A 154 17.47 0.70 20.25
CA ILE A 154 16.39 -0.22 20.57
C ILE A 154 16.19 -1.27 19.46
N PRO A 155 16.00 -0.94 18.16
CA PRO A 155 15.87 -1.95 17.13
C PRO A 155 17.07 -2.88 17.02
N LEU A 156 18.29 -2.38 17.26
CA LEU A 156 19.47 -3.24 17.33
C LEU A 156 19.36 -4.24 18.50
N THR A 157 18.94 -3.78 19.68
CA THR A 157 18.76 -4.67 20.84
C THR A 157 17.70 -5.74 20.57
N VAL A 158 16.56 -5.35 20.01
CA VAL A 158 15.47 -6.26 19.63
C VAL A 158 15.95 -7.27 18.58
N ALA A 159 16.67 -6.79 17.56
CA ALA A 159 17.24 -7.66 16.52
C ALA A 159 18.21 -8.71 17.11
N LEU A 160 19.11 -8.31 18.01
CA LEU A 160 20.06 -9.23 18.63
C LEU A 160 19.34 -10.25 19.53
N GLU A 161 18.36 -9.85 20.30
CA GLU A 161 17.53 -10.74 21.12
C GLU A 161 16.79 -11.74 20.24
N PHE A 162 16.09 -11.27 19.21
CA PHE A 162 15.37 -12.13 18.25
C PHE A 162 16.30 -13.12 17.53
N LEU A 163 17.50 -12.68 17.15
CA LEU A 163 18.50 -13.53 16.52
C LEU A 163 19.16 -14.51 17.50
N GLY A 164 19.07 -14.26 18.81
CA GLY A 164 19.80 -14.98 19.86
C GLY A 164 21.27 -14.59 19.96
N VAL A 165 21.65 -13.38 19.54
CA VAL A 165 23.01 -12.85 19.55
C VAL A 165 23.26 -12.06 20.84
N PRO A 166 24.38 -12.26 21.57
CA PRO A 166 24.74 -11.44 22.70
C PRO A 166 24.85 -9.95 22.34
N ASP A 167 24.39 -9.06 23.22
CA ASP A 167 24.26 -7.63 22.95
C ASP A 167 25.47 -6.79 23.38
N ASP A 168 26.59 -7.43 23.77
CA ASP A 168 27.78 -6.78 24.32
C ASP A 168 28.48 -5.78 23.37
N ASP A 169 28.27 -5.92 22.05
CA ASP A 169 29.03 -5.23 20.99
C ASP A 169 28.19 -4.22 20.18
N LYS A 170 27.08 -3.71 20.73
CA LYS A 170 26.14 -2.82 20.01
C LYS A 170 26.76 -1.64 19.25
N PRO A 171 27.65 -0.82 19.86
CA PRO A 171 28.20 0.33 19.13
C PRO A 171 29.00 -0.08 17.88
N THR A 172 29.75 -1.17 17.99
CA THR A 172 30.55 -1.73 16.88
C THR A 172 29.65 -2.30 15.78
N LEU A 173 28.57 -2.99 16.16
CA LEU A 173 27.60 -3.55 15.23
C LEU A 173 26.85 -2.47 14.45
N ARG A 174 26.53 -1.33 15.09
CA ARG A 174 25.97 -0.16 14.41
C ARG A 174 26.91 0.35 13.31
N GLU A 175 28.18 0.56 13.63
CA GLU A 175 29.19 0.99 12.66
C GLU A 175 29.28 0.02 11.48
N TYR A 176 29.28 -1.28 11.75
CA TYR A 176 29.34 -2.33 10.74
C TYR A 176 28.09 -2.34 9.84
N SER A 177 26.92 -2.18 10.41
CA SER A 177 25.65 -2.12 9.66
C SER A 177 25.63 -0.93 8.69
N VAL A 178 25.98 0.26 9.17
CA VAL A 178 26.07 1.45 8.30
C VAL A 178 27.12 1.26 7.20
N ALA A 179 28.29 0.71 7.53
CA ALA A 179 29.33 0.44 6.53
C ALA A 179 28.86 -0.57 5.46
N HIS A 180 28.07 -1.59 5.85
CA HIS A 180 27.48 -2.54 4.90
C HIS A 180 26.49 -1.85 3.96
N THR A 181 25.64 -0.97 4.47
CA THR A 181 24.68 -0.18 3.67
C THR A 181 25.41 0.72 2.68
N VAL A 182 26.41 1.46 3.13
CA VAL A 182 27.25 2.32 2.26
C VAL A 182 27.97 1.50 1.19
N ASN A 183 28.51 0.32 1.54
CA ASN A 183 29.19 -0.57 0.60
C ASN A 183 28.26 -1.11 -0.49
N THR A 184 27.02 -1.38 -0.17
CA THR A 184 26.07 -2.10 -1.05
C THR A 184 25.23 -1.16 -1.88
N TRP A 185 24.67 -0.10 -1.27
CA TRP A 185 23.71 0.81 -1.90
C TRP A 185 24.20 2.26 -1.99
N GLY A 186 25.36 2.57 -1.39
CA GLY A 186 25.93 3.91 -1.35
C GLY A 186 26.91 4.19 -2.49
N ARG A 187 27.46 5.41 -2.44
CA ARG A 187 28.52 5.87 -3.34
C ARG A 187 29.71 6.42 -2.52
N PRO A 188 30.43 5.54 -1.79
CA PRO A 188 31.58 5.99 -1.00
C PRO A 188 32.66 6.57 -1.92
N ALA A 189 33.28 7.66 -1.50
CA ALA A 189 34.43 8.24 -2.20
C ALA A 189 35.61 7.23 -2.25
N PRO A 190 36.46 7.28 -3.27
CA PRO A 190 37.56 6.30 -3.40
C PRO A 190 38.45 6.17 -2.15
N GLU A 191 38.66 7.28 -1.43
CA GLU A 191 39.43 7.31 -0.18
C GLU A 191 38.68 6.67 0.99
N GLU A 192 37.35 6.58 0.96
CA GLU A 192 36.53 5.97 2.00
C GLU A 192 36.37 4.46 1.80
N GLN A 193 36.47 3.98 0.56
CA GLN A 193 36.18 2.59 0.21
C GLN A 193 37.03 1.57 0.99
N VAL A 194 38.28 1.88 1.29
CA VAL A 194 39.15 0.98 2.05
C VAL A 194 38.69 0.87 3.51
N ALA A 195 38.31 1.98 4.15
CA ALA A 195 37.78 1.97 5.52
C ALA A 195 36.47 1.21 5.61
N VAL A 196 35.58 1.42 4.63
CA VAL A 196 34.29 0.70 4.49
C VAL A 196 34.56 -0.82 4.30
N ALA A 197 35.51 -1.20 3.47
CA ALA A 197 35.86 -2.60 3.26
C ALA A 197 36.40 -3.28 4.53
N HIS A 198 37.19 -2.58 5.35
CA HIS A 198 37.64 -3.09 6.65
C HIS A 198 36.45 -3.30 7.60
N ALA A 199 35.53 -2.36 7.70
CA ALA A 199 34.35 -2.49 8.56
C ALA A 199 33.46 -3.68 8.14
N VAL A 200 33.21 -3.83 6.83
CA VAL A 200 32.46 -4.97 6.27
C VAL A 200 33.18 -6.31 6.51
N GLY A 201 34.50 -6.35 6.34
CA GLY A 201 35.33 -7.55 6.61
C GLY A 201 35.31 -7.94 8.09
N ASN A 202 35.43 -6.98 9.00
CA ASN A 202 35.30 -7.21 10.44
C ASN A 202 33.89 -7.70 10.82
N PHE A 203 32.83 -7.15 10.19
CA PHE A 203 31.48 -7.62 10.39
C PHE A 203 31.29 -9.08 9.96
N TRP A 204 31.86 -9.46 8.82
CA TRP A 204 31.87 -10.84 8.35
C TRP A 204 32.50 -11.80 9.36
N GLN A 205 33.68 -11.46 9.88
CA GLN A 205 34.34 -12.27 10.89
C GLN A 205 33.59 -12.33 12.21
N TYR A 206 33.00 -11.21 12.64
CA TYR A 206 32.15 -11.17 13.81
C TYR A 206 30.95 -12.12 13.68
N ALA A 207 30.22 -12.05 12.56
CA ALA A 207 29.07 -12.91 12.28
C ALA A 207 29.43 -14.39 12.34
N GLY A 208 30.56 -14.79 11.73
CA GLY A 208 31.08 -16.16 11.79
C GLY A 208 31.45 -16.60 13.21
N GLY A 209 32.13 -15.72 13.95
CA GLY A 209 32.51 -15.99 15.34
C GLY A 209 31.30 -16.17 16.29
N VAL A 210 30.23 -15.39 16.09
CA VAL A 210 28.98 -15.56 16.84
C VAL A 210 28.32 -16.88 16.48
N LEU A 211 28.17 -17.18 15.20
CA LEU A 211 27.55 -18.42 14.74
C LEU A 211 28.25 -19.66 15.32
N GLU A 212 29.60 -19.65 15.37
CA GLU A 212 30.36 -20.74 15.98
C GLU A 212 30.12 -20.87 17.50
N ARG A 213 29.87 -19.78 18.22
CA ARG A 213 29.45 -19.84 19.62
C ARG A 213 28.07 -20.45 19.77
N MET A 214 27.12 -20.03 18.94
CA MET A 214 25.74 -20.51 18.96
C MET A 214 25.62 -22.01 18.65
N ARG A 215 26.49 -22.57 17.80
CA ARG A 215 26.56 -24.00 17.50
C ARG A 215 26.87 -24.88 18.73
N ARG A 216 27.47 -24.30 19.76
CA ARG A 216 27.76 -25.00 21.02
C ARG A 216 26.56 -25.03 21.96
N GLN A 217 25.55 -24.19 21.71
CA GLN A 217 24.33 -24.01 22.47
C GLN A 217 23.10 -24.00 21.54
N PRO A 218 22.88 -25.09 20.77
CA PRO A 218 21.88 -25.10 19.71
C PRO A 218 20.44 -25.16 20.22
N ASP A 219 20.25 -25.47 21.51
CA ASP A 219 18.94 -25.57 22.16
C ASP A 219 18.51 -24.24 22.79
N ASP A 220 19.37 -23.21 22.78
CA ASP A 220 19.02 -21.86 23.21
C ASP A 220 17.97 -21.26 22.25
N GLU A 221 17.27 -20.23 22.74
CA GLU A 221 16.27 -19.52 21.98
C GLU A 221 16.91 -18.55 20.98
N GLY A 222 16.21 -18.23 19.90
CA GLY A 222 16.58 -17.29 18.86
C GLY A 222 16.50 -17.87 17.45
N TRP A 223 16.32 -16.97 16.48
CA TRP A 223 16.14 -17.36 15.09
C TRP A 223 17.37 -18.09 14.50
N MET A 224 18.58 -17.69 14.89
CA MET A 224 19.79 -18.36 14.38
C MET A 224 19.96 -19.75 14.98
N GLN A 225 19.59 -19.99 16.25
CA GLN A 225 19.53 -21.34 16.82
C GLN A 225 18.45 -22.17 16.15
N TYR A 226 17.30 -21.58 15.83
CA TYR A 226 16.27 -22.25 15.02
C TYR A 226 16.87 -22.68 13.65
N GLY A 227 17.59 -21.79 12.96
CA GLY A 227 18.27 -22.10 11.71
C GLY A 227 19.33 -23.21 11.86
N ILE A 228 20.09 -23.25 12.96
CA ILE A 228 21.05 -24.32 13.27
C ILE A 228 20.33 -25.67 13.49
N ARG A 229 19.15 -25.67 14.09
CA ARG A 229 18.32 -26.88 14.22
C ARG A 229 17.77 -27.34 12.87
N ALA A 230 17.21 -26.41 12.08
CA ALA A 230 16.72 -26.66 10.73
C ALA A 230 17.83 -27.25 9.83
N GLN A 231 19.07 -26.78 9.95
CA GLN A 231 20.22 -27.33 9.23
C GLN A 231 20.46 -28.81 9.49
N ARG A 232 20.22 -29.30 10.72
CA ARG A 232 20.39 -30.72 11.04
C ARG A 232 19.38 -31.62 10.32
N GLU A 233 18.20 -31.09 10.07
CA GLU A 233 17.13 -31.79 9.36
C GLU A 233 17.22 -31.64 7.85
N LEU A 234 17.63 -30.45 7.39
CA LEU A 234 17.70 -30.05 5.98
C LEU A 234 19.10 -29.52 5.60
N PRO A 235 20.18 -30.32 5.71
CA PRO A 235 21.56 -29.85 5.53
C PRO A 235 21.87 -29.40 4.10
N GLU A 236 21.13 -29.87 3.09
CA GLU A 236 21.29 -29.46 1.70
C GLU A 236 20.62 -28.11 1.41
N VAL A 237 19.60 -27.75 2.18
CA VAL A 237 18.85 -26.50 2.05
C VAL A 237 19.54 -25.39 2.87
N VAL A 238 19.77 -25.66 4.16
CA VAL A 238 20.38 -24.69 5.10
C VAL A 238 21.84 -25.07 5.33
N THR A 239 22.76 -24.52 4.52
CA THR A 239 24.19 -24.83 4.61
C THR A 239 24.93 -23.94 5.62
N ASP A 240 26.17 -24.33 6.03
CA ASP A 240 27.02 -23.53 6.92
C ASP A 240 27.27 -22.12 6.38
N SER A 241 27.65 -22.03 5.11
CA SER A 241 27.91 -20.74 4.47
C SER A 241 26.67 -19.90 4.30
N TYR A 242 25.50 -20.53 4.17
CA TYR A 242 24.23 -19.83 4.13
C TYR A 242 23.88 -19.22 5.50
N LEU A 243 23.99 -19.98 6.58
CA LEU A 243 23.77 -19.47 7.95
C LEU A 243 24.72 -18.33 8.31
N HIS A 244 26.00 -18.41 7.88
CA HIS A 244 26.95 -17.32 8.09
C HIS A 244 26.49 -16.04 7.37
N SER A 245 26.08 -16.15 6.11
CA SER A 245 25.56 -15.02 5.34
C SER A 245 24.26 -14.47 5.93
N MET A 246 23.35 -15.36 6.41
CA MET A 246 22.10 -14.98 7.04
C MET A 246 22.31 -14.28 8.40
N MET A 247 23.33 -14.64 9.19
CA MET A 247 23.67 -13.93 10.42
C MET A 247 23.98 -12.46 10.15
N MET A 248 24.87 -12.21 9.17
CA MET A 248 25.22 -10.84 8.80
C MET A 248 24.02 -10.09 8.20
N ALA A 249 23.30 -10.71 7.25
CA ALA A 249 22.14 -10.12 6.61
C ALA A 249 20.99 -9.84 7.61
N GLY A 250 20.75 -10.73 8.56
CA GLY A 250 19.72 -10.59 9.58
C GLY A 250 19.95 -9.40 10.50
N ILE A 251 21.16 -9.18 10.97
CA ILE A 251 21.51 -8.01 11.80
C ILE A 251 21.23 -6.70 11.02
N VAL A 252 21.68 -6.61 9.76
CA VAL A 252 21.46 -5.41 8.92
C VAL A 252 19.97 -5.19 8.66
N ALA A 253 19.26 -6.23 8.24
CA ALA A 253 17.87 -6.13 7.83
C ALA A 253 16.93 -5.73 8.99
N ALA A 254 17.15 -6.25 10.18
CA ALA A 254 16.28 -6.01 11.33
C ALA A 254 16.57 -4.69 12.07
N HIS A 255 17.74 -4.09 11.89
CA HIS A 255 18.18 -2.93 12.65
C HIS A 255 17.89 -1.61 11.94
N GLU A 256 18.62 -1.34 10.84
CA GLU A 256 18.64 -0.01 10.20
C GLU A 256 17.29 0.39 9.62
N THR A 257 16.55 -0.58 9.07
CA THR A 257 15.24 -0.33 8.46
C THR A 257 14.21 0.12 9.48
N THR A 258 14.14 -0.51 10.65
CA THR A 258 13.20 -0.16 11.72
C THR A 258 13.61 1.17 12.38
N ALA A 259 14.92 1.38 12.61
CA ALA A 259 15.44 2.64 13.14
C ALA A 259 15.08 3.84 12.25
N ASN A 260 15.30 3.71 10.94
CA ASN A 260 14.92 4.72 9.95
C ASN A 260 13.40 4.89 9.85
N GLY A 261 12.65 3.78 9.90
CA GLY A 261 11.19 3.78 9.82
C GLY A 261 10.54 4.59 10.93
N ILE A 262 10.96 4.34 12.19
CA ILE A 262 10.39 5.09 13.32
C ILE A 262 10.87 6.55 13.34
N ALA A 263 12.11 6.84 12.94
CA ALA A 263 12.59 8.22 12.82
C ALA A 263 11.80 9.01 11.78
N ASN A 264 11.54 8.41 10.61
CA ASN A 264 10.71 8.99 9.57
C ASN A 264 9.26 9.18 10.03
N ALA A 265 8.69 8.20 10.74
CA ALA A 265 7.31 8.25 11.25
C ALA A 265 7.13 9.38 12.27
N VAL A 266 8.00 9.48 13.27
CA VAL A 266 7.94 10.55 14.28
C VAL A 266 8.15 11.91 13.65
N LYS A 267 9.13 12.04 12.74
CA LYS A 267 9.33 13.28 11.95
C LYS A 267 8.06 13.68 11.23
N LEU A 268 7.48 12.77 10.44
CA LEU A 268 6.28 13.01 9.63
C LEU A 268 5.09 13.44 10.49
N LEU A 269 4.83 12.73 11.60
CA LEU A 269 3.73 13.04 12.50
C LEU A 269 3.91 14.40 13.20
N LEU A 270 5.13 14.76 13.61
CA LEU A 270 5.40 16.05 14.22
C LEU A 270 5.36 17.21 13.21
N GLU A 271 5.70 16.99 11.95
CA GLU A 271 5.51 17.96 10.86
C GLU A 271 4.02 18.18 10.56
N ASN A 272 3.18 17.17 10.84
CA ASN A 272 1.72 17.21 10.70
C ASN A 272 1.06 17.25 12.09
N ARG A 273 1.22 18.38 12.79
CA ARG A 273 0.85 18.53 14.20
C ARG A 273 -0.55 18.06 14.55
N GLU A 274 -1.54 18.35 13.70
CA GLU A 274 -2.93 17.93 13.89
C GLU A 274 -3.08 16.40 13.91
N ILE A 275 -2.29 15.70 13.09
CA ILE A 275 -2.28 14.24 13.03
C ILE A 275 -1.62 13.64 14.27
N TRP A 276 -0.49 14.22 14.72
CA TRP A 276 0.13 13.84 15.97
C TRP A 276 -0.84 13.94 17.15
N GLU A 277 -1.60 15.07 17.24
CA GLU A 277 -2.59 15.28 18.29
C GLU A 277 -3.77 14.29 18.22
N GLN A 278 -4.19 13.88 17.01
CA GLN A 278 -5.19 12.81 16.86
C GLN A 278 -4.69 11.48 17.42
N VAL A 279 -3.45 11.08 17.10
CA VAL A 279 -2.87 9.83 17.61
C VAL A 279 -2.67 9.89 19.13
N CYS A 280 -2.29 11.05 19.68
CA CYS A 280 -2.21 11.24 21.14
C CYS A 280 -3.58 11.11 21.83
N ALA A 281 -4.64 11.61 21.20
CA ALA A 281 -6.00 11.58 21.73
C ALA A 281 -6.67 10.21 21.61
N ASP A 282 -6.34 9.45 20.55
CA ASP A 282 -6.92 8.15 20.23
C ASP A 282 -5.82 7.13 19.89
N PRO A 283 -5.27 6.43 20.89
CA PRO A 283 -4.23 5.41 20.66
C PRO A 283 -4.66 4.23 19.78
N SER A 284 -5.97 4.02 19.57
CA SER A 284 -6.46 2.98 18.66
C SER A 284 -6.06 3.23 17.20
N LEU A 285 -5.66 4.47 16.86
CA LEU A 285 -5.15 4.84 15.54
C LEU A 285 -3.69 4.40 15.30
N ILE A 286 -2.95 4.02 16.33
CA ILE A 286 -1.51 3.72 16.23
C ILE A 286 -1.21 2.64 15.18
N PRO A 287 -1.92 1.51 15.12
CA PRO A 287 -1.61 0.48 14.11
C PRO A 287 -1.69 1.03 12.69
N ASN A 288 -2.75 1.78 12.36
CA ASN A 288 -2.89 2.36 11.02
C ASN A 288 -1.98 3.58 10.79
N ALA A 289 -1.67 4.33 11.82
CA ALA A 289 -0.68 5.42 11.75
C ALA A 289 0.71 4.90 11.36
N VAL A 290 1.10 3.70 11.82
CA VAL A 290 2.35 3.04 11.39
C VAL A 290 2.32 2.73 9.90
N GLU A 291 1.23 2.14 9.38
CA GLU A 291 1.13 1.83 7.94
C GLU A 291 1.16 3.11 7.10
N GLU A 292 0.42 4.14 7.49
CA GLU A 292 0.40 5.41 6.75
C GLU A 292 1.77 6.11 6.77
N CYS A 293 2.49 6.05 7.89
CA CYS A 293 3.85 6.55 7.96
C CYS A 293 4.81 5.75 7.06
N LEU A 294 4.68 4.43 7.02
CA LEU A 294 5.44 3.55 6.13
C LEU A 294 5.10 3.79 4.66
N ARG A 295 3.83 4.06 4.34
CA ARG A 295 3.41 4.45 3.00
C ARG A 295 4.03 5.78 2.59
N HIS A 296 3.82 6.82 3.39
CA HIS A 296 4.19 8.18 3.03
C HIS A 296 5.71 8.42 3.11
N ASN A 297 6.38 7.89 4.13
CA ASN A 297 7.79 8.12 4.36
C ASN A 297 8.52 6.88 4.90
N GLY A 298 8.39 5.76 4.18
CA GLY A 298 9.00 4.50 4.57
C GLY A 298 10.54 4.56 4.55
N SER A 299 11.15 3.67 5.31
CA SER A 299 12.62 3.55 5.38
C SER A 299 13.25 2.97 4.11
N GLN A 300 12.48 2.29 3.26
CA GLN A 300 12.94 1.75 1.98
C GLN A 300 12.41 2.60 0.83
N ALA A 301 13.26 3.44 0.23
CA ALA A 301 12.89 4.32 -0.87
C ALA A 301 12.85 3.58 -2.23
N ALA A 302 13.78 2.66 -2.47
CA ALA A 302 13.84 1.91 -3.73
C ALA A 302 14.49 0.54 -3.56
N TRP A 303 14.20 -0.38 -4.52
CA TRP A 303 14.78 -1.73 -4.56
C TRP A 303 15.22 -2.11 -5.96
N ARG A 304 15.96 -3.22 -6.09
CA ARG A 304 16.63 -3.58 -7.37
C ARG A 304 16.25 -4.96 -7.86
N ARG A 305 16.21 -5.12 -9.20
CA ARG A 305 16.04 -6.40 -9.92
C ARG A 305 16.90 -6.40 -11.17
N ILE A 306 17.00 -7.58 -11.80
CA ILE A 306 17.63 -7.76 -13.12
C ILE A 306 16.69 -8.59 -13.99
N ALA A 307 16.49 -8.18 -15.24
CA ALA A 307 15.71 -8.95 -16.21
C ALA A 307 16.46 -10.21 -16.65
N THR A 308 15.84 -11.38 -16.54
CA THR A 308 16.43 -12.68 -16.92
C THR A 308 16.25 -13.03 -18.40
N LYS A 309 15.39 -12.29 -19.08
CA LYS A 309 15.05 -12.41 -20.51
C LYS A 309 14.56 -11.08 -21.05
N ASP A 310 14.47 -10.96 -22.38
CA ASP A 310 13.77 -9.83 -23.00
C ASP A 310 12.30 -9.82 -22.56
N THR A 311 11.83 -8.67 -22.05
CA THR A 311 10.51 -8.49 -21.47
C THR A 311 10.01 -7.07 -21.66
N GLU A 312 8.92 -6.67 -20.98
CA GLU A 312 8.44 -5.29 -20.93
C GLU A 312 7.96 -4.90 -19.53
N ILE A 313 8.02 -3.62 -19.22
CA ILE A 313 7.44 -3.00 -18.04
C ILE A 313 6.64 -1.78 -18.51
N GLY A 314 5.34 -1.71 -18.20
CA GLY A 314 4.51 -0.56 -18.61
C GLY A 314 4.55 -0.33 -20.13
N ARG A 315 4.61 -1.39 -20.95
CA ARG A 315 4.77 -1.36 -22.44
C ARG A 315 6.14 -0.82 -22.91
N VAL A 316 7.11 -0.66 -22.04
CA VAL A 316 8.48 -0.28 -22.40
C VAL A 316 9.31 -1.55 -22.51
N PRO A 317 9.95 -1.83 -23.68
CA PRO A 317 10.79 -3.00 -23.85
C PRO A 317 12.03 -2.96 -22.94
N ILE A 318 12.25 -4.03 -22.19
CA ILE A 318 13.38 -4.21 -21.25
C ILE A 318 14.22 -5.37 -21.77
N PRO A 319 15.49 -5.16 -22.14
CA PRO A 319 16.34 -6.24 -22.64
C PRO A 319 16.81 -7.18 -21.53
N GLU A 320 17.11 -8.42 -21.86
CA GLU A 320 17.79 -9.37 -20.98
C GLU A 320 19.06 -8.74 -20.38
N GLY A 321 19.30 -8.98 -19.09
CA GLY A 321 20.42 -8.43 -18.33
C GLY A 321 20.25 -6.97 -17.91
N ALA A 322 19.13 -6.33 -18.24
CA ALA A 322 18.85 -4.96 -17.79
C ALA A 322 18.68 -4.90 -16.28
N ARG A 323 19.38 -3.94 -15.65
CA ARG A 323 19.23 -3.63 -14.23
C ARG A 323 18.07 -2.66 -14.03
N ILE A 324 17.26 -2.91 -13.02
CA ILE A 324 16.01 -2.20 -12.75
C ILE A 324 16.08 -1.63 -11.33
N LEU A 325 15.78 -0.34 -11.17
CA LEU A 325 15.58 0.34 -9.90
C LEU A 325 14.10 0.66 -9.76
N MET A 326 13.41 -0.02 -8.86
CA MET A 326 12.02 0.23 -8.51
C MET A 326 11.98 1.26 -7.39
N VAL A 327 11.45 2.45 -7.65
CA VAL A 327 11.31 3.52 -6.64
C VAL A 327 10.02 3.30 -5.87
N SER A 328 10.04 2.41 -4.86
CA SER A 328 8.89 2.02 -4.04
C SER A 328 8.20 3.22 -3.39
N SER A 329 8.99 4.19 -2.90
CA SER A 329 8.46 5.44 -2.36
C SER A 329 7.64 6.23 -3.38
N SER A 330 8.01 6.19 -4.68
CA SER A 330 7.22 6.80 -5.75
C SER A 330 5.89 6.08 -5.96
N GLY A 331 5.90 4.73 -5.96
CA GLY A 331 4.68 3.93 -6.05
C GLY A 331 3.71 4.21 -4.89
N ASN A 332 4.22 4.38 -3.69
CA ASN A 332 3.44 4.73 -2.50
C ASN A 332 2.78 6.13 -2.58
N HIS A 333 3.21 6.97 -3.51
CA HIS A 333 2.66 8.30 -3.82
C HIS A 333 1.96 8.34 -5.18
N ASP A 334 1.63 7.19 -5.76
CA ASP A 334 0.92 7.14 -7.04
C ASP A 334 -0.57 7.47 -6.86
N PRO A 335 -1.08 8.59 -7.42
CA PRO A 335 -2.49 8.96 -7.29
C PRO A 335 -3.44 7.99 -8.01
N ARG A 336 -2.91 7.09 -8.83
CA ARG A 336 -3.69 6.01 -9.47
C ARG A 336 -4.03 4.91 -8.49
N ARG A 337 -3.26 4.77 -7.42
CA ARG A 337 -3.49 3.75 -6.37
C ARG A 337 -4.08 4.37 -5.10
N PHE A 338 -3.50 5.46 -4.63
CA PHE A 338 -3.89 6.12 -3.37
C PHE A 338 -4.59 7.45 -3.67
N GLU A 339 -5.80 7.64 -3.17
CA GLU A 339 -6.49 8.93 -3.24
C GLU A 339 -5.75 9.96 -2.38
N ASP A 340 -5.49 11.17 -2.92
CA ASP A 340 -4.74 12.23 -2.24
C ASP A 340 -3.45 11.70 -1.56
N PRO A 341 -2.48 11.16 -2.33
CA PRO A 341 -1.35 10.41 -1.77
C PRO A 341 -0.41 11.25 -0.92
N GLU A 342 -0.43 12.58 -1.08
CA GLU A 342 0.39 13.51 -0.31
C GLU A 342 -0.24 13.89 1.04
N LEU A 343 -1.50 13.51 1.27
CA LEU A 343 -2.14 13.66 2.57
C LEU A 343 -1.68 12.55 3.51
N VAL A 344 -1.19 12.92 4.69
CA VAL A 344 -1.01 11.99 5.81
C VAL A 344 -2.36 11.77 6.47
N ASP A 345 -2.94 10.58 6.31
CA ASP A 345 -4.25 10.22 6.85
C ASP A 345 -4.16 8.92 7.65
N VAL A 346 -4.07 9.03 8.97
CA VAL A 346 -3.98 7.88 9.88
C VAL A 346 -5.25 7.02 9.93
N ARG A 347 -6.28 7.39 9.16
CA ARG A 347 -7.50 6.61 8.95
C ARG A 347 -7.63 6.10 7.51
N ARG A 348 -6.57 6.21 6.72
CA ARG A 348 -6.52 5.71 5.35
C ARG A 348 -6.70 4.20 5.33
N ASP A 349 -7.69 3.69 4.62
CA ASP A 349 -8.06 2.27 4.65
C ASP A 349 -7.21 1.37 3.72
N ASP A 350 -6.44 1.96 2.82
CA ASP A 350 -5.49 1.28 1.95
C ASP A 350 -4.01 1.59 2.30
N ALA A 351 -3.77 2.13 3.49
CA ALA A 351 -2.41 2.46 3.93
C ALA A 351 -1.47 1.24 3.90
N ALA A 352 -1.96 0.06 4.29
CA ALA A 352 -1.18 -1.18 4.35
C ALA A 352 -0.78 -1.74 2.96
N ASP A 353 -1.38 -1.23 1.88
CA ASP A 353 -1.01 -1.63 0.50
C ASP A 353 0.33 -1.03 0.02
N HIS A 354 1.01 -0.31 0.88
CA HIS A 354 2.30 0.28 0.54
C HIS A 354 3.37 -0.76 0.16
N LEU A 355 4.30 -0.36 -0.72
CA LEU A 355 5.38 -1.21 -1.23
C LEU A 355 6.67 -1.15 -0.38
N THR A 356 6.64 -0.55 0.80
CA THR A 356 7.82 -0.40 1.69
C THR A 356 8.35 -1.76 2.16
N PHE A 357 7.46 -2.73 2.38
CA PHE A 357 7.86 -4.12 2.69
C PHE A 357 8.08 -4.99 1.44
N GLY A 358 8.06 -4.41 0.23
CA GLY A 358 8.07 -5.17 -1.01
C GLY A 358 6.74 -5.88 -1.26
N TYR A 359 6.72 -6.80 -2.23
CA TYR A 359 5.54 -7.59 -2.60
C TYR A 359 5.93 -8.98 -3.13
N GLY A 360 5.01 -9.96 -3.08
CA GLY A 360 5.21 -11.32 -3.59
C GLY A 360 6.18 -12.15 -2.74
N ALA A 361 6.78 -13.18 -3.34
CA ALA A 361 7.59 -14.18 -2.66
C ALA A 361 8.74 -13.61 -1.80
N HIS A 362 9.28 -12.45 -2.18
CA HIS A 362 10.34 -11.75 -1.43
C HIS A 362 9.83 -10.65 -0.50
N GLN A 363 8.52 -10.61 -0.18
CA GLN A 363 8.01 -9.65 0.79
C GLN A 363 8.75 -9.79 2.13
N CYS A 364 8.95 -8.67 2.82
CA CYS A 364 9.73 -8.61 4.07
C CYS A 364 9.24 -9.64 5.09
N LEU A 365 10.15 -10.54 5.50
CA LEU A 365 9.86 -11.58 6.48
C LEU A 365 9.63 -10.98 7.88
N GLY A 366 10.37 -9.91 8.22
CA GLY A 366 10.29 -9.21 9.50
C GLY A 366 9.19 -8.15 9.60
N LYS A 367 8.27 -8.04 8.64
CA LYS A 367 7.27 -6.96 8.60
C LYS A 367 6.45 -6.84 9.89
N ASN A 368 6.07 -7.96 10.50
CA ASN A 368 5.25 -7.97 11.71
C ASN A 368 6.04 -7.57 12.96
N LEU A 369 7.32 -7.94 13.04
CA LEU A 369 8.22 -7.49 14.10
C LEU A 369 8.42 -5.98 14.03
N ALA A 370 8.70 -5.42 12.85
CA ALA A 370 8.85 -3.99 12.65
C ALA A 370 7.56 -3.22 13.00
N ARG A 371 6.38 -3.72 12.59
CA ARG A 371 5.08 -3.14 12.97
C ARG A 371 4.88 -3.09 14.48
N MET A 372 5.19 -4.18 15.17
CA MET A 372 5.11 -4.26 16.63
C MET A 372 6.02 -3.22 17.30
N GLU A 373 7.29 -3.16 16.91
CA GLU A 373 8.24 -2.18 17.44
C GLU A 373 7.76 -0.74 17.22
N MET A 374 7.39 -0.38 15.99
CA MET A 374 6.95 0.98 15.65
C MET A 374 5.69 1.39 16.42
N GLN A 375 4.73 0.48 16.62
CA GLN A 375 3.54 0.76 17.42
C GLN A 375 3.90 1.06 18.89
N ILE A 376 4.80 0.27 19.48
CA ILE A 376 5.24 0.47 20.88
C ILE A 376 6.00 1.81 21.03
N PHE A 377 6.84 2.17 20.07
CA PHE A 377 7.50 3.47 20.07
C PHE A 377 6.49 4.62 20.04
N LEU A 378 5.52 4.58 19.13
CA LEU A 378 4.50 5.61 19.02
C LEU A 378 3.64 5.69 20.27
N GLU A 379 3.25 4.55 20.85
CA GLU A 379 2.48 4.51 22.11
C GLU A 379 3.19 5.22 23.25
N GLU A 380 4.45 4.88 23.53
CA GLU A 380 5.18 5.49 24.63
C GLU A 380 5.43 7.00 24.39
N LEU A 381 5.78 7.39 23.17
CA LEU A 381 6.03 8.80 22.84
C LEU A 381 4.74 9.64 22.88
N THR A 382 3.64 9.16 22.30
CA THR A 382 2.36 9.90 22.26
C THR A 382 1.71 9.99 23.64
N SER A 383 1.83 8.96 24.46
CA SER A 383 1.24 8.94 25.81
C SER A 383 2.04 9.79 26.82
N ARG A 384 3.38 9.82 26.73
CA ARG A 384 4.24 10.48 27.70
C ARG A 384 4.67 11.89 27.29
N LEU A 385 4.84 12.11 25.98
CA LEU A 385 5.32 13.36 25.39
C LEU A 385 4.34 13.94 24.34
N PRO A 386 3.02 14.05 24.61
CA PRO A 386 2.04 14.51 23.62
C PRO A 386 2.32 15.94 23.14
N HIS A 387 3.00 16.75 23.91
CA HIS A 387 3.38 18.14 23.59
C HIS A 387 4.73 18.26 22.91
N MET A 388 5.40 17.13 22.61
CA MET A 388 6.67 17.10 21.88
C MET A 388 6.51 17.76 20.51
N ARG A 389 7.52 18.50 20.10
CA ARG A 389 7.60 19.14 18.78
C ARG A 389 9.01 19.05 18.22
N LEU A 390 9.15 19.23 16.92
CA LEU A 390 10.46 19.32 16.29
C LEU A 390 11.18 20.57 16.76
N ALA A 391 12.45 20.42 17.13
CA ALA A 391 13.35 21.56 17.29
C ALA A 391 13.75 22.12 15.92
N GLU A 392 14.17 23.37 15.87
CA GLU A 392 14.70 23.98 14.64
C GLU A 392 15.98 23.25 14.20
N GLN A 393 15.95 22.62 13.02
CA GLN A 393 17.04 21.82 12.47
C GLN A 393 16.92 21.64 10.96
N ASP A 394 18.05 21.42 10.30
CA ASP A 394 18.11 20.91 8.92
C ASP A 394 18.26 19.38 8.97
N PHE A 395 17.66 18.66 8.04
CA PHE A 395 17.77 17.20 7.96
C PHE A 395 18.85 16.78 6.96
N SER A 396 19.71 15.87 7.38
CA SER A 396 20.68 15.17 6.54
C SER A 396 20.35 13.67 6.47
N TYR A 397 20.74 13.05 5.37
CA TYR A 397 20.51 11.64 5.08
C TYR A 397 21.79 11.02 4.51
N VAL A 398 22.08 9.77 4.87
CA VAL A 398 23.21 9.03 4.28
C VAL A 398 22.91 8.73 2.82
N PRO A 399 23.68 9.26 1.85
CA PRO A 399 23.38 9.11 0.43
C PRO A 399 23.49 7.65 -0.03
N ASN A 400 22.34 7.05 -0.38
CA ASN A 400 22.25 5.72 -0.95
C ASN A 400 20.96 5.59 -1.78
N THR A 401 20.82 4.48 -2.52
CA THR A 401 19.66 4.30 -3.41
C THR A 401 18.43 3.72 -2.73
N SER A 402 18.59 3.09 -1.56
CA SER A 402 17.56 2.18 -1.05
C SER A 402 17.03 2.55 0.33
N PHE A 403 17.90 2.84 1.30
CA PHE A 403 17.48 3.12 2.66
C PHE A 403 17.49 4.61 2.97
N ARG A 404 16.51 5.06 3.75
CA ARG A 404 16.35 6.47 4.07
C ARG A 404 15.84 6.68 5.49
N GLY A 405 16.54 7.50 6.22
CA GLY A 405 16.15 8.02 7.54
C GLY A 405 17.03 9.22 7.89
N PRO A 406 16.55 10.17 8.68
CA PRO A 406 17.34 11.34 9.10
C PRO A 406 18.48 10.88 10.00
N GLU A 407 19.66 11.48 9.85
CA GLU A 407 20.81 11.20 10.70
C GLU A 407 20.61 11.71 12.13
N HIS A 408 19.77 12.73 12.29
CA HIS A 408 19.41 13.34 13.56
C HIS A 408 17.95 13.76 13.59
N LEU A 409 17.31 13.62 14.76
CA LEU A 409 15.94 14.07 15.00
C LEU A 409 15.87 14.73 16.38
N TRP A 410 16.10 16.03 16.42
CA TRP A 410 15.98 16.83 17.62
C TRP A 410 14.53 17.20 17.91
N VAL A 411 14.10 16.94 19.12
CA VAL A 411 12.77 17.29 19.61
C VAL A 411 12.86 18.07 20.93
N GLU A 412 11.81 18.85 21.25
CA GLU A 412 11.70 19.61 22.46
C GLU A 412 10.29 19.60 23.02
N TRP A 413 10.16 19.71 24.34
CA TRP A 413 8.88 19.76 25.06
C TRP A 413 9.05 20.47 26.40
N ASP A 414 7.94 20.79 27.08
CA ASP A 414 7.96 21.24 28.48
C ASP A 414 7.82 20.03 29.41
N PRO A 415 8.85 19.65 30.19
CA PRO A 415 8.79 18.54 31.13
C PRO A 415 7.71 18.71 32.22
N GLN A 416 7.29 19.94 32.51
CA GLN A 416 6.24 20.18 33.49
C GLN A 416 4.86 19.86 32.97
N ALA A 417 4.69 19.81 31.64
CA ALA A 417 3.45 19.45 30.95
C ALA A 417 3.31 17.93 30.73
N ASN A 418 4.32 17.12 31.08
CA ASN A 418 4.25 15.67 30.87
C ASN A 418 3.10 15.06 31.66
N PRO A 419 2.21 14.27 31.01
CA PRO A 419 0.99 13.74 31.64
C PRO A 419 1.26 12.90 32.90
N GLU A 420 2.35 12.13 32.93
CA GLU A 420 2.74 11.28 34.06
C GLU A 420 3.00 12.05 35.38
N ARG A 421 3.25 13.35 35.31
CA ARG A 421 3.39 14.21 36.51
C ARG A 421 2.08 14.47 37.21
N SER A 422 0.97 14.53 36.44
CA SER A 422 -0.37 14.75 36.98
C SER A 422 -1.16 13.48 37.18
N ASP A 423 -0.91 12.48 36.33
CA ASP A 423 -1.57 11.17 36.33
C ASP A 423 -0.56 10.02 36.12
N PRO A 424 0.04 9.50 37.21
CA PRO A 424 0.98 8.37 37.10
C PRO A 424 0.36 7.10 36.45
N ALA A 425 -0.97 7.01 36.35
CA ALA A 425 -1.62 5.89 35.70
C ALA A 425 -1.35 5.84 34.19
N VAL A 426 -0.87 6.94 33.58
CA VAL A 426 -0.40 6.96 32.18
C VAL A 426 0.63 5.88 31.92
N LEU A 427 1.56 5.65 32.88
CA LEU A 427 2.59 4.62 32.77
C LEU A 427 2.06 3.19 32.81
N GLN A 428 0.79 2.98 33.14
CA GLN A 428 0.14 1.67 33.20
C GLN A 428 -0.82 1.43 32.04
N ARG A 429 -1.16 2.49 31.29
CA ARG A 429 -2.00 2.35 30.10
C ARG A 429 -1.23 1.61 29.01
N ARG A 430 -1.94 0.71 28.33
CA ARG A 430 -1.42 -0.07 27.21
C ARG A 430 -2.42 0.01 26.07
N ALA A 431 -1.96 0.41 24.88
CA ALA A 431 -2.69 0.15 23.68
C ALA A 431 -2.52 -1.32 23.29
N GLU A 432 -3.48 -1.88 22.60
CA GLU A 432 -3.35 -3.19 21.99
C GLU A 432 -2.38 -3.08 20.81
N VAL A 433 -1.36 -3.93 20.78
CA VAL A 433 -0.45 -4.01 19.64
C VAL A 433 -1.01 -4.99 18.64
N ASN A 434 -1.21 -4.53 17.43
CA ASN A 434 -1.63 -5.38 16.33
C ASN A 434 -0.41 -5.99 15.62
N ILE A 435 -0.16 -7.28 15.86
CA ILE A 435 0.90 -8.02 15.17
C ILE A 435 0.33 -8.54 13.84
N GLY A 436 0.37 -7.70 12.81
CA GLY A 436 -0.21 -7.95 11.50
C GLY A 436 -0.68 -6.67 10.83
N GLU A 437 -1.48 -6.81 9.78
CA GLU A 437 -2.11 -5.66 9.13
C GLU A 437 -3.26 -5.11 9.97
N PRO A 438 -3.49 -3.77 9.98
CA PRO A 438 -4.58 -3.18 10.73
C PRO A 438 -5.94 -3.73 10.29
N THR A 439 -6.86 -3.86 11.24
CA THR A 439 -8.23 -4.24 10.94
C THR A 439 -9.04 -3.05 10.44
N THR A 440 -10.20 -3.32 9.80
CA THR A 440 -11.08 -2.28 9.25
C THR A 440 -11.62 -1.30 10.32
N GLU A 441 -11.59 -1.64 11.59
CA GLU A 441 -12.01 -0.76 12.68
C GLU A 441 -11.08 0.45 12.84
N HIS A 442 -9.79 0.31 12.52
CA HIS A 442 -8.80 1.38 12.59
C HIS A 442 -8.95 2.45 11.50
N HIS A 443 -9.73 2.17 10.43
CA HIS A 443 -9.88 3.04 9.27
C HIS A 443 -11.11 3.95 9.33
N SER A 444 -11.91 3.86 10.37
CA SER A 444 -13.19 4.56 10.45
C SER A 444 -13.02 6.02 10.88
N ARG A 445 -13.83 6.90 10.27
CA ARG A 445 -13.92 8.31 10.64
C ARG A 445 -15.35 8.70 10.99
N PRO A 446 -15.57 9.52 12.05
CA PRO A 446 -16.89 10.03 12.37
C PRO A 446 -17.26 11.18 11.44
N MET A 447 -18.39 11.02 10.74
CA MET A 447 -18.93 12.04 9.83
C MET A 447 -20.28 12.52 10.34
N ARG A 448 -20.43 13.83 10.53
CA ARG A 448 -21.70 14.42 10.93
C ARG A 448 -22.55 14.73 9.71
N VAL A 449 -23.80 14.34 9.77
CA VAL A 449 -24.81 14.67 8.76
C VAL A 449 -25.13 16.16 8.86
N GLU A 450 -24.69 16.95 7.88
CA GLU A 450 -24.95 18.39 7.83
C GLU A 450 -26.34 18.68 7.26
N ARG A 451 -26.75 17.93 6.22
CA ARG A 451 -27.99 18.16 5.51
C ARG A 451 -28.57 16.89 4.93
N VAL A 452 -29.90 16.77 4.95
CA VAL A 452 -30.68 15.72 4.27
C VAL A 452 -31.79 16.36 3.46
N VAL A 453 -31.83 16.09 2.14
CA VAL A 453 -32.92 16.59 1.27
C VAL A 453 -33.41 15.46 0.35
N ASP A 454 -34.68 15.51 -0.02
CA ASP A 454 -35.23 14.61 -1.03
C ASP A 454 -34.81 15.13 -2.42
N ALA A 455 -33.95 14.40 -3.10
CA ALA A 455 -33.46 14.75 -4.45
C ALA A 455 -34.42 14.29 -5.56
N ALA A 456 -35.20 13.25 -5.29
CA ALA A 456 -36.26 12.74 -6.14
C ALA A 456 -37.16 11.81 -5.31
N GLU A 457 -38.25 11.28 -5.91
CA GLU A 457 -39.11 10.29 -5.25
C GLU A 457 -38.30 9.05 -4.82
N GLY A 458 -38.25 8.81 -3.50
CA GLY A 458 -37.51 7.71 -2.89
C GLY A 458 -35.97 7.88 -2.88
N ILE A 459 -35.43 9.06 -3.23
CA ILE A 459 -33.99 9.33 -3.23
C ILE A 459 -33.67 10.47 -2.27
N ARG A 460 -32.81 10.20 -1.28
CA ARG A 460 -32.25 11.20 -0.37
C ARG A 460 -30.85 11.60 -0.78
N HIS A 461 -30.60 12.91 -0.84
CA HIS A 461 -29.29 13.51 -0.95
C HIS A 461 -28.81 13.92 0.44
N ILE A 462 -27.63 13.46 0.83
CA ILE A 462 -27.06 13.60 2.17
C ILE A 462 -25.69 14.27 2.05
N THR A 463 -25.53 15.35 2.82
CA THR A 463 -24.25 16.06 2.94
C THR A 463 -23.59 15.68 4.26
N LEU A 464 -22.34 15.25 4.22
CA LEU A 464 -21.54 14.80 5.35
C LEU A 464 -20.34 15.73 5.53
N VAL A 465 -20.07 16.11 6.79
CA VAL A 465 -18.88 16.90 7.18
C VAL A 465 -18.14 16.18 8.30
N SER A 466 -16.85 16.45 8.45
CA SER A 466 -16.08 15.89 9.57
C SER A 466 -16.75 16.21 10.92
N ALA A 467 -16.90 15.21 11.80
CA ALA A 467 -17.48 15.40 13.12
C ALA A 467 -16.45 15.86 14.15
N ASP A 468 -15.19 15.52 13.96
CA ASP A 468 -14.05 15.84 14.83
C ASP A 468 -13.22 17.04 14.33
N GLY A 469 -13.60 17.62 13.19
CA GLY A 469 -12.91 18.76 12.57
C GLY A 469 -11.65 18.39 11.80
N THR A 470 -11.36 17.09 11.63
CA THR A 470 -10.23 16.63 10.81
C THR A 470 -10.46 16.93 9.34
N ALA A 471 -9.39 17.21 8.60
CA ALA A 471 -9.48 17.43 7.17
C ALA A 471 -9.95 16.16 6.44
N LEU A 472 -10.89 16.33 5.50
CA LEU A 472 -11.34 15.21 4.66
C LEU A 472 -10.36 14.99 3.52
N PRO A 473 -10.01 13.72 3.18
CA PRO A 473 -9.26 13.42 1.98
C PRO A 473 -9.92 13.99 0.73
N ALA A 474 -9.14 14.48 -0.21
CA ALA A 474 -9.62 14.80 -1.55
C ALA A 474 -10.07 13.50 -2.23
N PHE A 475 -10.93 13.63 -3.22
CA PHE A 475 -11.43 12.48 -3.98
C PHE A 475 -11.49 12.80 -5.48
N THR A 476 -11.41 11.77 -6.30
CA THR A 476 -11.56 11.87 -7.76
C THR A 476 -12.96 11.43 -8.19
N ALA A 477 -13.37 11.77 -9.41
CA ALA A 477 -14.67 11.36 -9.93
C ALA A 477 -14.74 9.82 -10.05
N GLY A 478 -15.85 9.24 -9.58
CA GLY A 478 -16.03 7.79 -9.46
C GLY A 478 -15.71 7.23 -8.07
N SER A 479 -15.19 8.05 -7.14
CA SER A 479 -14.96 7.61 -5.76
C SER A 479 -16.24 7.32 -5.02
N HIS A 480 -16.14 6.38 -4.06
CA HIS A 480 -17.22 6.01 -3.15
C HIS A 480 -16.71 5.98 -1.70
N ILE A 481 -17.62 6.00 -0.77
CA ILE A 481 -17.39 5.79 0.66
C ILE A 481 -18.21 4.61 1.17
N ASP A 482 -17.68 3.92 2.17
CA ASP A 482 -18.42 2.93 2.94
C ASP A 482 -19.12 3.62 4.10
N VAL A 483 -20.41 3.33 4.30
CA VAL A 483 -21.20 3.83 5.42
C VAL A 483 -21.67 2.65 6.26
N GLU A 484 -21.45 2.72 7.56
CA GLU A 484 -22.00 1.76 8.51
C GLU A 484 -23.47 2.07 8.78
N CYS A 485 -24.34 1.11 8.44
CA CYS A 485 -25.79 1.26 8.44
C CYS A 485 -26.47 0.53 9.61
N GLY A 486 -25.83 0.47 10.79
CA GLY A 486 -26.34 -0.29 11.94
C GLY A 486 -26.20 -1.81 11.79
N ASP A 487 -26.25 -2.53 12.92
CA ASP A 487 -26.13 -3.99 13.01
C ASP A 487 -24.93 -4.60 12.25
N GLY A 488 -23.83 -3.81 12.09
CA GLY A 488 -22.62 -4.23 11.35
C GLY A 488 -22.80 -4.27 9.83
N ILE A 489 -23.90 -3.73 9.29
CA ILE A 489 -24.12 -3.64 7.85
C ILE A 489 -23.33 -2.46 7.29
N VAL A 490 -22.41 -2.73 6.35
CA VAL A 490 -21.67 -1.71 5.61
C VAL A 490 -22.19 -1.61 4.19
N ARG A 491 -22.41 -0.40 3.67
CA ARG A 491 -22.84 -0.15 2.30
C ARG A 491 -22.03 0.93 1.63
N GLN A 492 -21.77 0.73 0.35
CA GLN A 492 -21.02 1.65 -0.50
C GLN A 492 -21.96 2.67 -1.16
N TYR A 493 -21.55 3.93 -1.12
CA TYR A 493 -22.26 5.02 -1.79
C TYR A 493 -21.26 5.89 -2.56
N SER A 494 -21.52 6.05 -3.87
CA SER A 494 -20.69 6.88 -4.74
C SER A 494 -20.77 8.35 -4.31
N LEU A 495 -19.64 9.04 -4.28
CA LEU A 495 -19.58 10.48 -4.04
C LEU A 495 -20.11 11.22 -5.27
N CYS A 496 -21.24 11.89 -5.09
CA CYS A 496 -21.93 12.60 -6.16
C CYS A 496 -21.63 14.10 -6.22
N GLY A 497 -20.85 14.61 -5.27
CA GLY A 497 -20.35 15.99 -5.27
C GLY A 497 -19.32 16.24 -6.37
N THR A 498 -19.05 17.52 -6.67
CA THR A 498 -17.99 17.88 -7.62
C THR A 498 -16.63 17.64 -6.98
N PRO A 499 -15.75 16.81 -7.59
CA PRO A 499 -14.41 16.61 -7.06
C PRO A 499 -13.63 17.92 -7.02
N PRO A 500 -12.77 18.15 -6.01
CA PRO A 500 -11.95 19.33 -5.94
C PRO A 500 -11.04 19.43 -7.18
N ALA A 501 -10.90 20.65 -7.71
CA ALA A 501 -10.01 20.87 -8.84
C ALA A 501 -8.55 20.89 -8.37
N PRO A 502 -7.64 20.13 -8.99
CA PRO A 502 -6.23 20.21 -8.66
C PRO A 502 -5.73 21.65 -8.85
N VAL A 503 -4.96 22.14 -7.88
CA VAL A 503 -4.26 23.43 -7.94
C VAL A 503 -2.77 23.16 -7.86
N GLN A 504 -1.99 23.97 -8.58
CA GLN A 504 -0.53 23.89 -8.50
C GLN A 504 -0.02 25.01 -7.57
N PRO A 505 0.38 24.67 -6.34
CA PRO A 505 0.95 25.66 -5.44
C PRO A 505 2.26 26.22 -6.00
N GLU A 506 2.55 27.47 -5.70
CA GLU A 506 3.79 28.12 -6.14
C GLU A 506 5.00 27.36 -5.53
N GLY A 507 5.89 26.86 -6.39
CA GLY A 507 7.07 26.08 -5.96
C GLY A 507 6.85 24.57 -5.80
N CYS A 508 5.63 24.05 -5.97
CA CYS A 508 5.36 22.62 -5.97
C CYS A 508 5.29 22.08 -7.41
N PRO A 509 6.06 21.04 -7.77
CA PRO A 509 6.05 20.48 -9.13
C PRO A 509 4.78 19.67 -9.45
N VAL A 510 4.02 19.22 -8.44
CA VAL A 510 2.85 18.38 -8.59
C VAL A 510 1.58 19.14 -8.19
N PRO A 511 0.52 19.13 -9.01
CA PRO A 511 -0.78 19.67 -8.62
C PRO A 511 -1.36 18.88 -7.45
N HIS A 512 -1.94 19.59 -6.47
CA HIS A 512 -2.66 18.98 -5.35
C HIS A 512 -4.15 19.34 -5.44
N ALA A 513 -5.02 18.37 -5.16
CA ALA A 513 -6.43 18.66 -4.99
C ALA A 513 -6.66 19.32 -3.62
N PRO A 514 -7.35 20.49 -3.55
CA PRO A 514 -7.72 21.07 -2.27
C PRO A 514 -8.66 20.11 -1.53
N ARG A 515 -8.48 20.00 -0.21
CA ARG A 515 -9.30 19.13 0.63
C ARG A 515 -10.75 19.61 0.64
N PRO A 516 -11.73 18.72 0.41
CA PRO A 516 -13.13 19.09 0.45
C PRO A 516 -13.58 19.36 1.89
N GLU A 517 -14.50 20.31 2.06
CA GLU A 517 -15.12 20.55 3.37
C GLU A 517 -16.21 19.52 3.69
N ARG A 518 -16.71 18.82 2.66
CA ARG A 518 -17.86 17.89 2.75
C ARG A 518 -17.82 16.80 1.71
N TYR A 519 -18.51 15.71 2.02
CA TYR A 519 -18.87 14.67 1.06
C TYR A 519 -20.37 14.70 0.79
N GLU A 520 -20.76 14.34 -0.44
CA GLU A 520 -22.16 14.27 -0.85
C GLU A 520 -22.46 12.88 -1.42
N ILE A 521 -23.51 12.22 -0.89
CA ILE A 521 -24.01 10.94 -1.40
C ILE A 521 -25.52 11.04 -1.69
N ALA A 522 -26.02 10.20 -2.59
CA ALA A 522 -27.46 10.06 -2.77
C ALA A 522 -27.89 8.60 -2.69
N VAL A 523 -28.94 8.32 -1.94
CA VAL A 523 -29.38 6.97 -1.58
C VAL A 523 -30.80 6.74 -2.03
N LEU A 524 -30.99 5.78 -2.92
CA LEU A 524 -32.32 5.30 -3.32
C LEU A 524 -32.82 4.28 -2.29
N ARG A 525 -34.04 4.44 -1.80
CA ARG A 525 -34.71 3.44 -0.97
C ARG A 525 -35.14 2.27 -1.87
N GLU A 526 -34.53 1.12 -1.69
CA GLU A 526 -34.90 -0.09 -2.39
C GLU A 526 -36.07 -0.79 -1.71
N ASP A 527 -37.04 -1.28 -2.51
CA ASP A 527 -38.23 -1.98 -2.01
C ASP A 527 -37.86 -3.33 -1.36
N GLU A 528 -36.87 -4.04 -1.94
CA GLU A 528 -36.32 -5.30 -1.42
C GLU A 528 -34.92 -5.04 -0.82
N SER A 529 -34.84 -4.05 0.11
CA SER A 529 -33.57 -3.66 0.73
C SER A 529 -32.99 -4.75 1.60
N ARG A 530 -31.69 -5.02 1.43
CA ARG A 530 -30.89 -5.87 2.32
C ARG A 530 -30.45 -5.12 3.59
N GLY A 531 -31.26 -4.19 4.07
CA GLY A 531 -31.11 -3.42 5.30
C GLY A 531 -30.50 -2.03 5.11
N GLY A 532 -29.49 -1.83 4.26
CA GLY A 532 -28.72 -0.57 4.20
C GLY A 532 -29.52 0.65 3.73
N SER A 533 -30.10 0.64 2.53
CA SER A 533 -30.86 1.80 2.01
C SER A 533 -32.10 2.12 2.84
N ALA A 534 -32.80 1.10 3.35
CA ALA A 534 -33.90 1.27 4.27
C ALA A 534 -33.45 1.91 5.57
N TRP A 535 -32.36 1.42 6.17
CA TRP A 535 -31.80 1.99 7.39
C TRP A 535 -31.42 3.47 7.21
N VAL A 536 -30.76 3.84 6.11
CA VAL A 536 -30.42 5.25 5.81
C VAL A 536 -31.68 6.11 5.76
N HIS A 537 -32.74 5.66 5.07
CA HIS A 537 -33.98 6.40 5.01
C HIS A 537 -34.73 6.48 6.35
N ASP A 538 -34.65 5.45 7.19
CA ASP A 538 -35.38 5.39 8.44
C ASP A 538 -34.65 6.07 9.59
N HIS A 539 -33.30 6.09 9.60
CA HIS A 539 -32.51 6.54 10.74
C HIS A 539 -31.69 7.81 10.49
N VAL A 540 -31.13 8.02 9.29
CA VAL A 540 -30.24 9.16 9.05
C VAL A 540 -31.00 10.49 9.08
N ARG A 541 -30.56 11.39 9.96
CA ARG A 541 -31.12 12.74 10.19
C ARG A 541 -29.99 13.76 10.32
N GLU A 542 -30.31 15.03 10.06
CA GLU A 542 -29.38 16.14 10.28
C GLU A 542 -28.89 16.16 11.74
N GLY A 543 -27.60 16.32 11.93
CA GLY A 543 -26.92 16.36 13.23
C GLY A 543 -26.41 14.99 13.72
N GLU A 544 -26.86 13.87 13.15
CA GLU A 544 -26.35 12.54 13.52
C GLU A 544 -24.92 12.32 13.04
N VAL A 545 -24.20 11.43 13.72
CA VAL A 545 -22.85 11.03 13.36
C VAL A 545 -22.88 9.61 12.81
N LEU A 546 -22.32 9.45 11.61
CA LEU A 546 -22.18 8.18 10.93
C LEU A 546 -20.72 7.75 10.96
N THR A 547 -20.47 6.45 11.01
CA THR A 547 -19.15 5.86 10.81
C THR A 547 -18.93 5.64 9.31
N VAL A 548 -17.87 6.26 8.79
CA VAL A 548 -17.54 6.24 7.35
C VAL A 548 -16.10 5.80 7.14
N ARG A 549 -15.82 5.10 6.02
CA ARG A 549 -14.47 4.73 5.57
C ARG A 549 -14.25 5.19 4.13
N GLY A 550 -13.01 5.33 3.73
CA GLY A 550 -12.60 5.84 2.41
C GLY A 550 -12.41 7.37 2.41
N PRO A 551 -12.34 8.01 1.21
CA PRO A 551 -12.84 7.54 -0.11
C PRO A 551 -11.91 6.53 -0.81
N ARG A 552 -12.49 5.69 -1.68
CA ARG A 552 -11.80 4.80 -2.60
C ARG A 552 -12.36 4.96 -4.01
N ASN A 553 -11.56 4.67 -5.04
CA ASN A 553 -12.01 4.80 -6.43
C ASN A 553 -11.60 3.59 -7.29
N HIS A 554 -12.59 2.78 -7.66
CA HIS A 554 -12.47 1.68 -8.62
C HIS A 554 -13.14 1.99 -9.97
N PHE A 555 -13.62 3.23 -10.16
CA PHE A 555 -14.34 3.68 -11.35
C PHE A 555 -13.72 4.98 -11.89
N ARG A 556 -12.38 4.99 -12.06
CA ARG A 556 -11.59 6.16 -12.45
C ARG A 556 -11.73 6.49 -13.94
N LEU A 557 -11.71 7.79 -14.25
CA LEU A 557 -11.53 8.26 -15.62
C LEU A 557 -10.06 8.07 -16.04
N PRO A 558 -9.77 7.54 -17.25
CA PRO A 558 -8.41 7.33 -17.71
C PRO A 558 -7.77 8.66 -18.13
N ASP A 559 -6.44 8.72 -17.96
CA ASP A 559 -5.65 9.83 -18.45
C ASP A 559 -5.63 9.87 -19.99
N GLY A 560 -5.79 11.07 -20.56
CA GLY A 560 -5.62 11.29 -22.00
C GLY A 560 -6.77 10.81 -22.89
N ALA A 561 -7.94 10.52 -22.33
CA ALA A 561 -9.14 10.21 -23.12
C ALA A 561 -9.52 11.35 -24.05
N GLN A 562 -9.90 11.02 -25.29
CA GLN A 562 -10.28 12.01 -26.29
C GLN A 562 -11.76 12.42 -26.19
N ARG A 563 -12.63 11.52 -25.71
CA ARG A 563 -14.07 11.74 -25.54
C ARG A 563 -14.65 10.76 -24.54
N TYR A 564 -15.63 11.23 -23.77
CA TYR A 564 -16.43 10.40 -22.87
C TYR A 564 -17.89 10.31 -23.31
N VAL A 565 -18.50 9.14 -23.09
CA VAL A 565 -19.94 8.92 -23.15
C VAL A 565 -20.38 8.34 -21.82
N PHE A 566 -21.16 9.10 -21.07
CA PHE A 566 -21.67 8.72 -19.77
C PHE A 566 -23.10 8.20 -19.87
N VAL A 567 -23.36 7.01 -19.32
CA VAL A 567 -24.71 6.39 -19.36
C VAL A 567 -25.15 6.08 -17.93
N ALA A 568 -26.17 6.78 -17.45
CA ALA A 568 -26.71 6.64 -16.11
C ALA A 568 -28.11 6.03 -16.12
N GLY A 569 -28.37 5.01 -15.30
CA GLY A 569 -29.69 4.44 -15.07
C GLY A 569 -30.18 4.69 -13.65
N GLY A 570 -31.23 5.51 -13.47
CA GLY A 570 -31.75 5.82 -12.14
C GLY A 570 -30.72 6.42 -11.19
N ILE A 571 -30.50 5.78 -10.03
CA ILE A 571 -29.53 6.24 -9.00
C ILE A 571 -28.06 6.10 -9.47
N GLY A 572 -27.79 5.37 -10.54
CA GLY A 572 -26.47 5.32 -11.18
C GLY A 572 -25.97 6.67 -11.71
N ILE A 573 -26.77 7.71 -11.60
CA ILE A 573 -26.37 9.10 -11.87
C ILE A 573 -25.31 9.61 -10.86
N THR A 574 -25.20 9.02 -9.68
CA THR A 574 -24.32 9.52 -8.62
C THR A 574 -22.85 9.59 -9.01
N PRO A 575 -22.18 8.54 -9.51
CA PRO A 575 -20.80 8.65 -9.97
C PRO A 575 -20.71 9.45 -11.28
N ILE A 576 -21.68 9.32 -12.16
CA ILE A 576 -21.70 9.99 -13.45
C ILE A 576 -21.76 11.51 -13.31
N ARG A 577 -22.49 12.04 -12.32
CA ARG A 577 -22.53 13.48 -12.02
C ARG A 577 -21.14 14.05 -11.73
N ALA A 578 -20.39 13.36 -10.89
CA ALA A 578 -19.02 13.75 -10.56
C ALA A 578 -18.08 13.66 -11.76
N MET A 579 -18.21 12.59 -12.58
CA MET A 579 -17.42 12.38 -13.80
C MET A 579 -17.69 13.43 -14.88
N ALA A 580 -18.95 13.78 -15.08
CA ALA A 580 -19.32 14.80 -16.05
C ALA A 580 -18.80 16.20 -15.63
N ALA A 581 -18.83 16.50 -14.33
CA ALA A 581 -18.26 17.73 -13.78
C ALA A 581 -16.73 17.78 -14.01
N GLN A 582 -16.03 16.67 -13.82
CA GLN A 582 -14.60 16.57 -14.12
C GLN A 582 -14.32 16.72 -15.61
N ALA A 583 -14.99 15.96 -16.48
CA ALA A 583 -14.78 16.04 -17.94
C ALA A 583 -14.99 17.49 -18.47
N ARG A 584 -16.03 18.20 -17.96
CA ARG A 584 -16.28 19.60 -18.30
C ARG A 584 -15.13 20.50 -17.87
N ARG A 585 -14.63 20.31 -16.66
CA ARG A 585 -13.50 21.09 -16.11
C ARG A 585 -12.23 20.88 -16.93
N ASP A 586 -11.96 19.61 -17.28
CA ASP A 586 -10.73 19.23 -17.98
C ASP A 586 -10.82 19.52 -19.50
N GLY A 587 -11.98 20.00 -19.98
CA GLY A 587 -12.20 20.35 -21.38
C GLY A 587 -12.24 19.16 -22.34
N VAL A 588 -12.45 17.94 -21.80
CA VAL A 588 -12.61 16.73 -22.62
C VAL A 588 -14.04 16.67 -23.16
N PRO A 589 -14.25 16.45 -24.47
CA PRO A 589 -15.58 16.28 -25.05
C PRO A 589 -16.37 15.16 -24.37
N TYR A 590 -17.62 15.40 -24.04
CA TYR A 590 -18.48 14.38 -23.40
C TYR A 590 -19.96 14.55 -23.76
N GLU A 591 -20.72 13.47 -23.53
CA GLU A 591 -22.18 13.49 -23.50
C GLU A 591 -22.70 12.59 -22.37
N ILE A 592 -23.90 12.90 -21.87
CA ILE A 592 -24.55 12.19 -20.77
C ILE A 592 -25.90 11.67 -21.25
N HIS A 593 -26.12 10.37 -21.19
CA HIS A 593 -27.41 9.72 -21.40
C HIS A 593 -27.99 9.30 -20.06
N TYR A 594 -28.97 10.06 -19.55
CA TYR A 594 -29.61 9.79 -18.28
C TYR A 594 -30.97 9.11 -18.51
N LEU A 595 -31.06 7.86 -18.06
CA LEU A 595 -32.22 6.98 -18.28
C LEU A 595 -33.02 6.84 -16.98
N GLY A 596 -34.33 6.99 -17.08
CA GLY A 596 -35.22 6.78 -15.95
C GLY A 596 -36.61 6.29 -16.40
N ARG A 597 -37.44 5.93 -15.41
CA ARG A 597 -38.84 5.56 -15.68
C ARG A 597 -39.67 6.81 -15.92
N ALA A 598 -39.59 7.75 -14.98
CA ALA A 598 -40.28 9.03 -15.02
C ALA A 598 -39.39 10.11 -14.38
N ARG A 599 -39.51 11.36 -14.81
CA ARG A 599 -38.68 12.49 -14.36
C ARG A 599 -38.73 12.69 -12.83
N GLY A 600 -39.88 12.47 -12.18
CA GLY A 600 -40.03 12.63 -10.73
C GLY A 600 -39.20 11.66 -9.89
N GLY A 601 -38.78 10.51 -10.45
CA GLY A 601 -37.88 9.54 -9.82
C GLY A 601 -36.40 9.66 -10.25
N MET A 602 -36.04 10.75 -10.97
CA MET A 602 -34.67 10.98 -11.46
C MET A 602 -34.02 12.11 -10.69
N ALA A 603 -33.02 11.79 -9.88
CA ALA A 603 -32.31 12.78 -9.05
C ALA A 603 -31.48 13.74 -9.91
N PHE A 604 -31.34 14.98 -9.48
CA PHE A 604 -30.44 16.01 -10.03
C PHE A 604 -30.73 16.45 -11.48
N VAL A 605 -31.87 16.06 -12.11
CA VAL A 605 -32.15 16.37 -13.51
C VAL A 605 -32.09 17.87 -13.80
N ASP A 606 -32.78 18.70 -12.99
CA ASP A 606 -32.82 20.15 -13.19
C ASP A 606 -31.46 20.83 -13.00
N GLU A 607 -30.59 20.25 -12.15
CA GLU A 607 -29.21 20.69 -11.94
C GLU A 607 -28.36 20.34 -13.14
N LEU A 608 -28.43 19.09 -13.60
CA LEU A 608 -27.68 18.60 -14.75
C LEU A 608 -28.07 19.32 -16.04
N GLU A 609 -29.35 19.65 -16.26
CA GLU A 609 -29.80 20.47 -17.40
C GLU A 609 -29.18 21.86 -17.38
N ARG A 610 -29.10 22.52 -16.22
CA ARG A 610 -28.46 23.82 -16.08
C ARG A 610 -26.94 23.75 -16.28
N GLU A 611 -26.30 22.70 -15.80
CA GLU A 611 -24.85 22.58 -15.80
C GLU A 611 -24.28 22.07 -17.12
N HIS A 612 -24.96 21.13 -17.78
CA HIS A 612 -24.46 20.42 -18.97
C HIS A 612 -25.21 20.75 -20.26
N GLY A 613 -26.43 21.33 -20.17
CA GLY A 613 -27.15 21.84 -21.35
C GLY A 613 -27.30 20.81 -22.46
N GLU A 614 -26.77 21.11 -23.64
CA GLU A 614 -26.85 20.25 -24.84
C GLU A 614 -26.09 18.94 -24.71
N HIS A 615 -25.19 18.82 -23.74
CA HIS A 615 -24.47 17.54 -23.49
C HIS A 615 -25.32 16.51 -22.74
N LEU A 616 -26.49 16.89 -22.20
CA LEU A 616 -27.37 16.01 -21.45
C LEU A 616 -28.57 15.54 -22.29
N HIS A 617 -28.74 14.22 -22.40
CA HIS A 617 -29.86 13.55 -23.03
C HIS A 617 -30.69 12.80 -22.01
N VAL A 618 -31.85 13.34 -21.62
CA VAL A 618 -32.75 12.71 -20.64
C VAL A 618 -33.73 11.79 -21.36
N HIS A 619 -33.79 10.52 -20.92
CA HIS A 619 -34.66 9.49 -21.50
C HIS A 619 -35.66 8.99 -20.46
N CYS A 620 -36.91 9.45 -20.54
CA CYS A 620 -38.01 9.00 -19.68
C CYS A 620 -38.81 7.90 -20.40
N SER A 621 -38.72 6.67 -19.94
CA SER A 621 -39.37 5.53 -20.60
C SER A 621 -40.89 5.56 -20.56
N SER A 622 -41.50 6.31 -19.60
CA SER A 622 -42.96 6.56 -19.53
C SER A 622 -43.44 7.59 -20.56
N GLU A 623 -42.56 8.44 -21.13
CA GLU A 623 -42.93 9.54 -22.01
C GLU A 623 -42.59 9.30 -23.48
N GLY A 624 -41.38 8.77 -23.74
CA GLY A 624 -40.85 8.60 -25.10
C GLY A 624 -40.44 7.17 -25.50
N GLY A 625 -40.70 6.20 -24.64
CA GLY A 625 -40.15 4.85 -24.79
C GLY A 625 -38.71 4.72 -24.24
N ARG A 626 -38.16 3.53 -24.35
CA ARG A 626 -36.79 3.25 -23.87
C ARG A 626 -35.75 3.78 -24.86
N ALA A 627 -34.62 4.27 -24.33
CA ALA A 627 -33.45 4.59 -25.14
C ALA A 627 -32.92 3.33 -25.87
N ASP A 628 -32.58 3.45 -27.16
CA ASP A 628 -31.92 2.40 -27.90
C ASP A 628 -30.38 2.51 -27.72
N LEU A 629 -29.88 1.89 -26.66
CA LEU A 629 -28.45 1.90 -26.34
C LEU A 629 -27.63 1.13 -27.39
N ARG A 630 -28.21 0.13 -28.01
CA ARG A 630 -27.54 -0.60 -29.12
C ARG A 630 -27.38 0.28 -30.36
N ALA A 631 -28.31 1.23 -30.61
CA ALA A 631 -28.15 2.22 -31.65
C ALA A 631 -27.01 3.19 -31.30
N LEU A 632 -26.98 3.69 -30.02
CA LEU A 632 -25.89 4.53 -29.52
C LEU A 632 -24.53 3.86 -29.73
N MET A 633 -24.37 2.60 -29.34
CA MET A 633 -23.11 1.87 -29.49
C MET A 633 -22.73 1.66 -30.97
N ARG A 634 -23.71 1.43 -31.85
CA ARG A 634 -23.45 1.36 -33.32
C ARG A 634 -22.96 2.70 -33.88
N ASP A 635 -23.52 3.81 -33.41
CA ASP A 635 -23.10 5.15 -33.84
C ASP A 635 -21.70 5.51 -33.36
N LEU A 636 -21.24 4.92 -32.24
CA LEU A 636 -19.92 5.09 -31.66
C LEU A 636 -18.88 4.05 -32.15
N ASP A 637 -19.29 3.02 -32.91
CA ASP A 637 -18.48 1.83 -33.17
C ASP A 637 -17.11 2.12 -33.82
N GLU A 638 -17.03 3.03 -34.79
CA GLU A 638 -15.76 3.42 -35.39
C GLU A 638 -14.80 4.07 -34.40
N GLN A 639 -15.31 4.96 -33.54
CA GLN A 639 -14.51 5.67 -32.50
C GLN A 639 -14.14 4.70 -31.38
N GLY A 640 -15.04 3.81 -30.96
CA GLY A 640 -14.83 2.80 -29.94
C GLY A 640 -13.73 1.81 -30.33
N ARG A 641 -13.79 1.23 -31.53
CA ARG A 641 -12.74 0.33 -32.07
C ARG A 641 -11.37 1.01 -32.19
N ALA A 642 -11.36 2.32 -32.41
CA ALA A 642 -10.14 3.12 -32.43
C ALA A 642 -9.62 3.50 -31.03
N GLY A 643 -10.35 3.19 -29.95
CA GLY A 643 -10.03 3.62 -28.59
C GLY A 643 -10.15 5.14 -28.37
N ALA A 644 -10.87 5.86 -29.25
CA ALA A 644 -11.01 7.31 -29.20
C ALA A 644 -12.17 7.77 -28.31
N VAL A 645 -13.07 6.87 -27.92
CA VAL A 645 -14.19 7.13 -27.01
C VAL A 645 -14.17 6.13 -25.86
N HIS A 646 -14.41 6.63 -24.65
CA HIS A 646 -14.60 5.80 -23.46
C HIS A 646 -16.04 5.92 -22.98
N VAL A 647 -16.70 4.79 -22.76
CA VAL A 647 -18.07 4.71 -22.25
C VAL A 647 -18.05 4.31 -20.79
N TYR A 648 -18.61 5.17 -19.93
CA TYR A 648 -18.76 4.90 -18.51
C TYR A 648 -20.24 4.75 -18.18
N ALA A 649 -20.60 3.63 -17.58
CA ALA A 649 -22.00 3.37 -17.31
C ALA A 649 -22.24 2.83 -15.89
N CYS A 650 -23.31 3.34 -15.27
CA CYS A 650 -23.80 2.87 -13.98
C CYS A 650 -25.32 2.80 -13.98
N GLY A 651 -25.88 1.61 -13.64
CA GLY A 651 -27.32 1.39 -13.63
C GLY A 651 -27.72 -0.08 -13.69
N PRO A 652 -28.99 -0.36 -14.02
CA PRO A 652 -29.55 -1.72 -14.04
C PRO A 652 -28.82 -2.67 -15.00
N GLN A 653 -28.71 -3.95 -14.64
CA GLN A 653 -27.99 -4.99 -15.39
C GLN A 653 -28.37 -5.03 -16.88
N ARG A 654 -29.65 -4.91 -17.21
CA ARG A 654 -30.10 -4.88 -18.60
C ARG A 654 -29.50 -3.74 -19.44
N MET A 655 -29.26 -2.57 -18.82
CA MET A 655 -28.61 -1.44 -19.48
C MET A 655 -27.13 -1.80 -19.79
N ILE A 656 -26.47 -2.42 -18.84
CA ILE A 656 -25.09 -2.90 -18.95
C ILE A 656 -24.99 -3.96 -20.04
N ASP A 657 -25.90 -4.93 -20.09
CA ASP A 657 -25.95 -5.99 -21.11
C ASP A 657 -26.08 -5.41 -22.55
N ASP A 658 -26.94 -4.38 -22.71
CA ASP A 658 -27.12 -3.73 -24.01
C ASP A 658 -25.87 -2.97 -24.50
N LEU A 659 -25.13 -2.34 -23.59
CA LEU A 659 -23.86 -1.65 -23.88
C LEU A 659 -22.73 -2.66 -24.16
N THR A 660 -22.60 -3.70 -23.35
CA THR A 660 -21.61 -4.78 -23.53
C THR A 660 -21.80 -5.49 -24.88
N ALA A 661 -23.04 -5.79 -25.27
CA ALA A 661 -23.32 -6.42 -26.52
C ALA A 661 -22.95 -5.55 -27.76
N GLY A 662 -22.86 -4.23 -27.55
CA GLY A 662 -22.48 -3.28 -28.60
C GLY A 662 -20.97 -3.00 -28.69
N SER A 663 -20.17 -3.45 -27.74
CA SER A 663 -18.74 -3.12 -27.63
C SER A 663 -17.79 -4.34 -27.72
N THR A 664 -18.27 -5.48 -28.19
CA THR A 664 -17.53 -6.77 -28.17
C THR A 664 -16.14 -6.71 -28.84
N ASP A 665 -15.96 -5.85 -29.83
CA ASP A 665 -14.72 -5.72 -30.61
C ASP A 665 -13.94 -4.43 -30.26
N TRP A 666 -14.31 -3.73 -29.17
CA TRP A 666 -13.61 -2.52 -28.76
C TRP A 666 -12.38 -2.88 -27.93
N PRO A 667 -11.37 -2.00 -27.86
CA PRO A 667 -10.25 -2.21 -26.94
C PRO A 667 -10.76 -2.35 -25.51
N GLU A 668 -10.09 -3.17 -24.74
CA GLU A 668 -10.39 -3.32 -23.32
C GLU A 668 -10.32 -2.00 -22.57
N ASP A 669 -11.05 -1.93 -21.48
CA ASP A 669 -11.15 -0.76 -20.60
C ASP A 669 -11.67 0.53 -21.29
N THR A 670 -12.20 0.44 -22.52
CA THR A 670 -12.90 1.54 -23.18
C THR A 670 -14.39 1.60 -22.80
N VAL A 671 -14.94 0.52 -22.26
CA VAL A 671 -16.30 0.46 -21.71
C VAL A 671 -16.20 -0.04 -20.29
N VAL A 672 -16.50 0.85 -19.33
CA VAL A 672 -16.31 0.61 -17.88
C VAL A 672 -17.65 0.72 -17.17
N PHE A 673 -17.90 -0.19 -16.25
CA PHE A 673 -19.15 -0.28 -15.51
C PHE A 673 -18.93 -0.16 -14.01
N GLU A 674 -19.82 0.56 -13.31
CA GLU A 674 -19.98 0.47 -11.87
C GLU A 674 -21.30 -0.24 -11.53
N HIS A 675 -21.23 -1.24 -10.63
CA HIS A 675 -22.37 -2.04 -10.21
C HIS A 675 -22.72 -1.72 -8.75
N PHE A 676 -24.00 -1.43 -8.45
CA PHE A 676 -24.49 -1.17 -7.09
C PHE A 676 -25.06 -2.41 -6.41
N SER A 677 -25.20 -3.50 -7.12
CA SER A 677 -25.62 -4.79 -6.59
C SER A 677 -24.81 -5.89 -7.23
N SER A 678 -24.41 -6.86 -6.44
CA SER A 678 -23.86 -8.10 -6.97
C SER A 678 -24.93 -8.83 -7.77
N ALA A 679 -24.58 -9.26 -8.98
CA ALA A 679 -25.38 -10.21 -9.75
C ALA A 679 -25.31 -11.62 -9.12
N LEU A 680 -24.40 -11.82 -8.16
CA LEU A 680 -24.20 -13.06 -7.44
C LEU A 680 -25.30 -13.22 -6.40
N GLY A 681 -26.10 -14.26 -6.55
CA GLY A 681 -26.94 -14.79 -5.48
C GLY A 681 -26.10 -15.37 -4.35
N GLU A 682 -26.76 -15.84 -3.29
CA GLU A 682 -26.13 -16.72 -2.31
C GLU A 682 -25.48 -17.92 -3.03
N LEU A 683 -24.36 -18.43 -2.50
CA LEU A 683 -23.71 -19.63 -3.00
C LEU A 683 -24.76 -20.76 -3.06
N ASP A 684 -24.94 -21.35 -4.26
CA ASP A 684 -25.80 -22.52 -4.43
C ASP A 684 -24.91 -23.78 -4.42
N PRO A 685 -24.90 -24.54 -3.30
CA PRO A 685 -24.01 -25.70 -3.15
C PRO A 685 -24.25 -26.79 -4.22
N GLU A 686 -25.42 -26.79 -4.89
CA GLU A 686 -25.71 -27.76 -5.94
C GLU A 686 -24.99 -27.42 -7.27
N GLN A 687 -24.65 -26.12 -7.46
CA GLN A 687 -23.94 -25.63 -8.65
C GLN A 687 -22.43 -25.47 -8.42
N GLU A 688 -21.99 -25.53 -7.16
CA GLU A 688 -20.59 -25.35 -6.79
C GLU A 688 -19.83 -26.68 -6.74
N HIS A 689 -18.52 -26.61 -6.89
CA HIS A 689 -17.62 -27.73 -6.66
C HIS A 689 -16.65 -27.41 -5.50
N GLU A 690 -16.21 -28.44 -4.82
CA GLU A 690 -15.15 -28.37 -3.82
C GLU A 690 -13.80 -28.23 -4.54
N PHE A 691 -12.89 -27.42 -3.99
CA PHE A 691 -11.53 -27.27 -4.49
C PHE A 691 -10.54 -27.07 -3.34
N THR A 692 -9.27 -27.29 -3.61
CA THR A 692 -8.18 -27.10 -2.64
C THR A 692 -7.44 -25.82 -2.92
N VAL A 693 -7.08 -25.07 -1.89
CA VAL A 693 -6.12 -23.98 -1.97
C VAL A 693 -4.85 -24.36 -1.24
N HIS A 694 -3.72 -24.16 -1.89
CA HIS A 694 -2.41 -24.28 -1.30
C HIS A 694 -1.92 -22.89 -0.89
N LEU A 695 -1.59 -22.71 0.37
CA LEU A 695 -1.00 -21.47 0.89
C LEU A 695 0.51 -21.58 0.77
N GLU A 696 1.10 -20.89 -0.20
CA GLU A 696 2.50 -21.04 -0.58
C GLU A 696 3.47 -20.69 0.56
N ASP A 697 3.17 -19.61 1.30
CA ASP A 697 4.03 -19.14 2.39
C ASP A 697 4.10 -20.13 3.56
N SER A 698 2.99 -20.80 3.88
CA SER A 698 2.89 -21.69 5.04
C SER A 698 2.93 -23.18 4.69
N ASP A 699 2.95 -23.54 3.40
CA ASP A 699 2.89 -24.92 2.88
C ASP A 699 1.68 -25.71 3.44
N VAL A 700 0.51 -25.06 3.48
CA VAL A 700 -0.74 -25.61 4.02
C VAL A 700 -1.77 -25.75 2.91
N ASP A 701 -2.36 -26.95 2.81
CA ASP A 701 -3.51 -27.18 1.93
C ASP A 701 -4.81 -27.00 2.73
N LEU A 702 -5.72 -26.18 2.23
CA LEU A 702 -7.07 -25.98 2.77
C LEU A 702 -8.10 -26.42 1.74
N VAL A 703 -9.13 -27.11 2.20
CA VAL A 703 -10.27 -27.50 1.36
C VAL A 703 -11.34 -26.42 1.46
N VAL A 704 -11.79 -25.91 0.32
CA VAL A 704 -12.90 -24.96 0.22
C VAL A 704 -14.17 -25.72 -0.16
N PRO A 705 -15.10 -25.95 0.79
CA PRO A 705 -16.33 -26.67 0.54
C PRO A 705 -17.26 -25.95 -0.44
N ARG A 706 -18.30 -26.62 -0.89
CA ARG A 706 -19.28 -26.07 -1.83
C ARG A 706 -20.15 -24.95 -1.25
N ASP A 707 -20.36 -24.98 0.06
CA ASP A 707 -21.22 -24.09 0.83
C ASP A 707 -20.49 -22.96 1.56
N GLN A 708 -19.16 -22.85 1.38
CA GLN A 708 -18.36 -21.79 1.98
C GLN A 708 -17.62 -20.98 0.90
N THR A 709 -17.40 -19.70 1.20
CA THR A 709 -16.50 -18.85 0.41
C THR A 709 -15.05 -19.13 0.78
N LEU A 710 -14.12 -18.83 -0.13
CA LEU A 710 -12.69 -18.91 0.17
C LEU A 710 -12.32 -17.99 1.35
N LEU A 711 -12.91 -16.80 1.43
CA LEU A 711 -12.72 -15.87 2.55
C LEU A 711 -13.06 -16.50 3.91
N GLN A 712 -14.18 -17.21 3.99
CA GLN A 712 -14.58 -17.89 5.23
C GLN A 712 -13.54 -18.94 5.63
N VAL A 713 -13.12 -19.81 4.69
CA VAL A 713 -12.14 -20.87 4.95
C VAL A 713 -10.79 -20.29 5.38
N LEU A 714 -10.32 -19.22 4.73
CA LEU A 714 -9.07 -18.54 5.11
C LEU A 714 -9.15 -17.97 6.54
N ARG A 715 -10.26 -17.34 6.91
CA ARG A 715 -10.47 -16.81 8.27
C ARG A 715 -10.56 -17.90 9.30
N ASP A 716 -11.28 -18.97 9.01
CA ASP A 716 -11.40 -20.14 9.90
C ASP A 716 -10.04 -20.83 10.13
N SER A 717 -9.11 -20.71 9.18
CA SER A 717 -7.71 -21.16 9.31
C SER A 717 -6.80 -20.17 10.07
N GLY A 718 -7.35 -19.05 10.57
CA GLY A 718 -6.60 -18.02 11.32
C GLY A 718 -5.98 -16.92 10.45
N ARG A 719 -6.23 -16.90 9.13
CA ARG A 719 -5.73 -15.84 8.26
C ARG A 719 -6.60 -14.60 8.39
N GLN A 720 -5.97 -13.45 8.62
CA GLN A 720 -6.64 -12.15 8.69
C GLN A 720 -6.75 -11.56 7.29
N ILE A 721 -7.84 -11.88 6.58
CA ILE A 721 -8.13 -11.29 5.27
C ILE A 721 -9.10 -10.12 5.47
N PRO A 722 -8.69 -8.89 5.09
CA PRO A 722 -9.60 -7.74 5.11
C PRO A 722 -10.84 -7.99 4.26
N SER A 723 -12.00 -7.53 4.68
CA SER A 723 -13.19 -7.54 3.82
C SER A 723 -14.25 -6.57 4.32
N ASN A 724 -15.00 -5.97 3.40
CA ASN A 724 -16.11 -5.06 3.69
C ASN A 724 -17.44 -5.58 3.13
N CYS A 725 -17.65 -5.48 1.81
CA CYS A 725 -18.97 -5.79 1.22
C CYS A 725 -19.31 -7.29 1.23
N GLN A 726 -18.33 -8.17 1.11
CA GLN A 726 -18.46 -9.61 0.92
C GLN A 726 -19.32 -10.02 -0.30
N GLU A 727 -19.41 -9.14 -1.28
CA GLU A 727 -20.26 -9.26 -2.48
C GLU A 727 -19.47 -9.07 -3.79
N GLY A 728 -18.14 -8.98 -3.72
CA GLY A 728 -17.30 -8.77 -4.91
C GLY A 728 -17.37 -7.36 -5.51
N LEU A 729 -17.78 -6.35 -4.72
CA LEU A 729 -17.99 -4.97 -5.17
C LEU A 729 -16.90 -4.00 -4.73
N CYS A 730 -16.16 -4.29 -3.65
CA CYS A 730 -15.31 -3.30 -2.97
C CYS A 730 -13.80 -3.51 -3.11
N GLY A 731 -13.35 -4.64 -3.62
CA GLY A 731 -11.93 -4.94 -3.76
C GLY A 731 -11.18 -5.29 -2.46
N THR A 732 -11.74 -5.04 -1.28
CA THR A 732 -11.03 -5.15 0.01
C THR A 732 -10.52 -6.56 0.33
N CYS A 733 -11.16 -7.61 -0.22
CA CYS A 733 -10.78 -9.00 0.02
C CYS A 733 -9.91 -9.59 -1.11
N GLU A 734 -9.19 -8.74 -1.84
CA GLU A 734 -8.24 -9.17 -2.87
C GLU A 734 -7.13 -10.01 -2.23
N ILE A 735 -6.81 -11.13 -2.87
CA ILE A 735 -5.71 -12.00 -2.50
C ILE A 735 -4.89 -12.38 -3.73
N PRO A 736 -3.57 -12.55 -3.59
CA PRO A 736 -2.71 -12.96 -4.69
C PRO A 736 -2.89 -14.44 -5.03
N VAL A 737 -2.97 -14.76 -6.33
CA VAL A 737 -3.01 -16.11 -6.86
C VAL A 737 -1.71 -16.35 -7.64
N LEU A 738 -0.98 -17.40 -7.27
CA LEU A 738 0.30 -17.74 -7.88
C LEU A 738 0.15 -18.79 -8.99
N ASP A 739 -0.84 -19.68 -8.87
CA ASP A 739 -1.13 -20.69 -9.88
C ASP A 739 -2.58 -21.17 -9.76
N GLY A 740 -3.13 -21.63 -10.88
CA GLY A 740 -4.48 -22.16 -11.00
C GLY A 740 -5.42 -21.20 -11.74
N ALA A 741 -6.51 -21.76 -12.26
CA ALA A 741 -7.49 -21.00 -13.05
C ALA A 741 -8.64 -20.51 -12.15
N ILE A 742 -8.96 -19.22 -12.26
CA ILE A 742 -9.91 -18.52 -11.40
C ILE A 742 -11.26 -18.39 -12.12
N ASP A 743 -12.35 -18.64 -11.41
CA ASP A 743 -13.72 -18.25 -11.76
C ASP A 743 -13.98 -16.88 -11.11
N HIS A 744 -13.65 -15.80 -11.82
CA HIS A 744 -13.85 -14.44 -11.36
C HIS A 744 -15.34 -14.10 -11.32
N ARG A 745 -15.85 -13.80 -10.14
CA ARG A 745 -17.25 -13.45 -9.89
C ARG A 745 -17.41 -12.02 -9.37
N ASP A 746 -16.33 -11.37 -9.06
CA ASP A 746 -16.31 -9.95 -8.69
C ASP A 746 -16.65 -9.06 -9.89
N VAL A 747 -16.90 -7.79 -9.60
CA VAL A 747 -17.09 -6.73 -10.63
C VAL A 747 -16.05 -5.62 -10.47
N VAL A 748 -15.02 -5.87 -9.67
CA VAL A 748 -13.95 -4.90 -9.33
C VAL A 748 -12.82 -4.98 -10.35
N LEU A 749 -12.39 -6.20 -10.67
CA LEU A 749 -11.28 -6.41 -11.60
C LEU A 749 -11.67 -6.08 -13.04
N SER A 750 -10.81 -5.35 -13.73
CA SER A 750 -10.91 -5.11 -15.17
C SER A 750 -10.75 -6.41 -15.97
N ALA A 751 -11.09 -6.38 -17.24
CA ALA A 751 -10.93 -7.53 -18.12
C ALA A 751 -9.45 -7.95 -18.29
N SER A 752 -8.54 -6.98 -18.27
CA SER A 752 -7.09 -7.22 -18.29
C SER A 752 -6.61 -7.94 -17.04
N GLU A 753 -6.97 -7.44 -15.84
CA GLU A 753 -6.59 -8.05 -14.55
C GLU A 753 -7.13 -9.48 -14.38
N ARG A 754 -8.37 -9.73 -14.82
CA ARG A 754 -8.92 -11.09 -14.78
C ARG A 754 -8.17 -12.08 -15.70
N ARG A 755 -7.63 -11.61 -16.83
CA ARG A 755 -6.83 -12.47 -17.74
C ARG A 755 -5.42 -12.71 -17.21
N GLU A 756 -4.86 -11.78 -16.47
CA GLU A 756 -3.59 -12.00 -15.78
C GLU A 756 -3.71 -13.16 -14.80
N GLY A 757 -4.88 -13.34 -14.16
CA GLY A 757 -5.20 -14.49 -13.32
C GLY A 757 -4.34 -14.58 -12.06
N ASP A 758 -3.80 -13.46 -11.61
CA ASP A 758 -2.81 -13.38 -10.55
C ASP A 758 -3.38 -12.85 -9.21
N ARG A 759 -4.68 -12.53 -9.21
CA ARG A 759 -5.42 -12.05 -8.06
C ARG A 759 -6.88 -12.45 -8.13
N MET A 760 -7.53 -12.52 -6.98
CA MET A 760 -8.96 -12.80 -6.91
C MET A 760 -9.62 -12.17 -5.68
N MET A 761 -10.93 -11.93 -5.78
CA MET A 761 -11.74 -11.52 -4.62
C MET A 761 -12.18 -12.77 -3.85
N SER A 762 -11.56 -13.03 -2.70
CA SER A 762 -11.78 -14.25 -1.91
C SER A 762 -13.21 -14.41 -1.38
N CYS A 763 -13.99 -13.33 -1.30
CA CYS A 763 -15.37 -13.37 -0.81
C CYS A 763 -16.37 -13.98 -1.81
N CYS A 764 -16.05 -14.00 -3.11
CA CYS A 764 -17.02 -14.42 -4.15
C CYS A 764 -16.41 -15.32 -5.23
N SER A 765 -15.15 -15.09 -5.62
CA SER A 765 -14.49 -15.85 -6.69
C SER A 765 -14.05 -17.23 -6.20
N ARG A 766 -13.97 -18.20 -7.13
CA ARG A 766 -13.64 -19.61 -6.85
C ARG A 766 -12.60 -20.13 -7.85
N ALA A 767 -12.12 -21.36 -7.65
CA ALA A 767 -11.35 -22.04 -8.68
C ALA A 767 -12.26 -22.53 -9.80
N THR A 768 -11.79 -22.54 -11.07
CA THR A 768 -12.44 -23.29 -12.16
C THR A 768 -11.99 -24.75 -12.16
N GLY A 769 -10.86 -25.05 -11.57
CA GLY A 769 -10.27 -26.39 -11.43
C GLY A 769 -10.31 -26.92 -9.99
N GLU A 770 -9.54 -27.95 -9.73
CA GLU A 770 -9.49 -28.62 -8.42
C GLU A 770 -8.54 -27.92 -7.43
N ARG A 771 -7.65 -27.02 -7.90
CA ARG A 771 -6.62 -26.42 -7.03
C ARG A 771 -6.28 -24.99 -7.45
N LEU A 772 -6.02 -24.12 -6.45
CA LEU A 772 -5.32 -22.84 -6.57
C LEU A 772 -4.09 -22.82 -5.67
N VAL A 773 -3.09 -22.02 -6.03
CA VAL A 773 -1.95 -21.69 -5.17
C VAL A 773 -2.02 -20.19 -4.83
N LEU A 774 -2.03 -19.87 -3.57
CA LEU A 774 -2.16 -18.51 -3.06
C LEU A 774 -0.86 -18.03 -2.42
N GLY A 775 -0.51 -16.77 -2.62
CA GLY A 775 0.63 -16.11 -1.98
C GLY A 775 0.27 -15.62 -0.56
N LEU A 776 -0.09 -16.58 0.33
CA LEU A 776 -0.54 -16.31 1.72
C LEU A 776 0.20 -17.21 2.71
#